data_6f6a80559d787127ad350f6560480a82
#
_entry.id   6f6a80559d787127ad350f6560480a82
#
_cell.length_a   1.000
_cell.length_b   1.000
_cell.length_c   1.000
_cell.angle_alpha   90.00
_cell.angle_beta   90.00
_cell.angle_gamma   90.00
#
_symmetry.space_group_name_H-M   'P 1'
#
loop_
_entity.id
_entity.type
_entity.pdbx_description
1 polymer ?
#
loop_
_entity_poly.entity_id
_entity_poly.type
_entity_poly.pdbx_seq_one_letter_code
_entity_poly.pdbx_strand_id
1 'polypeptide(L)'
;RGDRGGFQRRDDRRGGYQQRDDRRGGYQQRDDRRDGDRRDFQRRDNDRRDFGGRDDRRGDRGGFQRRDDRRGGYQRRDDRRGGFRDDRRKDASYKSYSSTDEYVSPNGNEPTIPAGVSADELDRDASRALATLSGPNRDIVARHLVMAGQLIDLDPEAAYQHAQAAVSRAGRVDVVREAAALTAYASGRYEEALREVRAVRRMRGDSSLRAVEADAERGLGHPEKAVEIIDATDASSLDLAEQVELVLVSSGARADLGQPDVGLVIVDDALAALPSSVDDELRRRLMEVKAQRLTELGRDDEAAEVIASMPVIAEDAEIIDVALYQDADVDGKRSPLRGTGNALAEDYDCALLDLDGTAWAGDERIEHAAASVVEARELGMASAFVTNNAMRTPAQVTEKLNSMDFDATPDMVMTSAMDIAAIMAEELEEGSKVLVIGGAGLRLALEERGFVLVDSADDEPAAVVQGLDKEVNWALLSEGAFAIERGAAFYASNLDATLPVERGQALGNGSLVRAIQHATHKRPTAGGKPEPGIYRRASELVGAQNPLAVGDRLETDIMGAVAAGVPAMHVLTGVHMARDVIRAPRGQRPSYLAIDMRGLLEAHPAPKHHRDGTWTCGVSQVAKATRSGVLTLDDVELTEPVTISIDSYRALAAAAWEYADGAGAAPSCPEITVVGNDDPAGIVTAPEPTVAPADDDDFFDVAANADSLPEPGAQTPAFLPGEEELEELLEATADLDDEA
;
A
#
# COMPACT_ATOMS: atom_id res chain seq x y z
N ARG A 1 -7.17 -6.47 -1.55
CA ARG A 1 -7.31 -6.09 -2.97
C ARG A 1 -6.24 -5.08 -3.19
N GLY A 2 -5.18 -5.53 -3.83
CA GLY A 2 -3.96 -4.78 -4.02
C GLY A 2 -4.22 -3.45 -4.70
N ASP A 3 -3.54 -2.51 -4.19
CA ASP A 3 -3.49 -1.14 -4.65
C ASP A 3 -3.50 -1.04 -6.16
N ARG A 4 -4.56 -0.46 -6.67
CA ARG A 4 -4.67 0.00 -8.04
C ARG A 4 -4.03 1.39 -8.21
N GLY A 5 -3.12 1.75 -7.32
CA GLY A 5 -2.43 3.04 -7.30
C GLY A 5 -1.48 3.32 -8.46
N GLY A 6 -1.32 2.40 -9.40
CA GLY A 6 -0.41 2.56 -10.54
C GLY A 6 -0.77 3.67 -11.54
N PHE A 7 -1.93 4.28 -11.40
CA PHE A 7 -2.40 5.29 -12.35
C PHE A 7 -1.92 6.72 -12.08
N GLN A 8 -1.59 7.06 -10.83
CA GLN A 8 -1.23 8.44 -10.46
C GLN A 8 0.07 8.97 -11.07
N ARG A 9 1.05 8.13 -11.34
CA ARG A 9 2.39 8.61 -11.71
C ARG A 9 2.61 8.91 -13.18
N ARG A 10 1.61 8.73 -14.03
CA ARG A 10 1.83 8.83 -15.49
C ARG A 10 1.48 10.16 -16.12
N ASP A 11 0.58 10.91 -15.57
CA ASP A 11 0.31 12.25 -16.12
C ASP A 11 1.55 13.15 -16.03
N ASP A 12 2.37 13.00 -14.98
CA ASP A 12 3.66 13.69 -14.85
C ASP A 12 4.70 13.35 -15.94
N ARG A 13 4.59 12.17 -16.61
CA ARG A 13 5.54 11.79 -17.67
C ARG A 13 5.17 12.32 -19.05
N ARG A 14 3.96 12.82 -19.24
CA ARG A 14 3.51 13.34 -20.55
C ARG A 14 4.00 14.74 -20.88
N GLY A 15 4.44 15.51 -19.91
CA GLY A 15 5.12 16.80 -20.15
C GLY A 15 6.44 16.73 -20.92
N GLY A 16 6.95 15.55 -21.22
CA GLY A 16 8.21 15.31 -21.93
C GLY A 16 8.12 15.17 -23.45
N TYR A 17 6.94 15.06 -24.03
CA TYR A 17 6.80 14.80 -25.47
C TYR A 17 6.79 16.05 -26.38
N GLN A 18 6.84 17.25 -25.85
CA GLN A 18 6.87 18.49 -26.67
C GLN A 18 8.26 18.95 -27.12
N GLN A 19 9.34 18.20 -26.89
CA GLN A 19 10.70 18.62 -27.32
C GLN A 19 11.36 17.70 -28.35
N ARG A 20 10.65 17.13 -29.32
CA ARG A 20 11.28 16.38 -30.42
C ARG A 20 10.94 16.78 -31.84
N ASP A 21 10.34 17.94 -32.09
CA ASP A 21 10.05 18.39 -33.44
C ASP A 21 10.76 19.69 -33.89
N ASP A 22 11.99 19.91 -33.50
CA ASP A 22 12.79 20.96 -34.09
C ASP A 22 14.22 20.51 -34.40
N ARG A 23 14.38 19.65 -35.44
CA ARG A 23 15.61 19.56 -36.22
C ARG A 23 15.35 18.97 -37.61
N ARG A 24 14.76 19.78 -38.46
CA ARG A 24 14.97 19.71 -39.92
C ARG A 24 15.81 20.91 -40.33
N GLY A 25 17.01 20.63 -40.80
CA GLY A 25 17.82 21.66 -41.41
C GLY A 25 19.25 21.18 -41.70
N GLY A 26 19.53 20.90 -42.94
CA GLY A 26 20.90 21.00 -43.41
C GLY A 26 21.48 19.79 -44.13
N TYR A 27 21.08 19.63 -45.42
CA TYR A 27 21.88 18.91 -46.40
C TYR A 27 23.24 19.60 -46.59
N GLN A 28 24.34 18.89 -46.55
CA GLN A 28 25.48 19.12 -47.43
C GLN A 28 26.21 17.83 -47.75
N GLN A 29 26.23 17.55 -49.06
CA GLN A 29 27.05 16.55 -49.73
C GLN A 29 28.55 16.75 -49.46
N ARG A 30 29.26 15.63 -49.32
CA ARG A 30 30.61 15.49 -49.90
C ARG A 30 30.83 14.04 -50.31
N ASP A 31 30.94 13.89 -51.64
CA ASP A 31 31.60 12.77 -52.30
C ASP A 31 33.05 12.62 -51.77
N ASP A 32 33.46 11.39 -51.63
CA ASP A 32 34.74 10.95 -52.25
C ASP A 32 34.87 9.40 -52.22
N ARG A 33 35.19 8.97 -53.40
CA ARG A 33 35.47 7.64 -53.94
C ARG A 33 36.53 6.82 -53.20
N ARG A 34 36.38 5.50 -53.19
CA ARG A 34 37.29 4.51 -53.79
C ARG A 34 36.89 3.07 -53.42
N ASP A 35 36.54 2.36 -54.47
CA ASP A 35 37.11 1.14 -55.11
C ASP A 35 37.35 -0.11 -54.24
N GLY A 36 36.72 -1.19 -54.70
CA GLY A 36 37.33 -2.50 -54.88
C GLY A 36 36.87 -3.58 -53.90
N ASP A 37 36.08 -4.50 -54.18
CA ASP A 37 36.29 -5.68 -54.97
C ASP A 37 35.09 -6.65 -54.96
N ARG A 38 34.79 -7.12 -56.13
CA ARG A 38 33.81 -8.18 -56.42
C ARG A 38 34.28 -9.53 -55.88
N ARG A 39 33.35 -10.34 -55.37
CA ARG A 39 33.25 -11.76 -55.72
C ARG A 39 31.84 -12.29 -55.60
N ASP A 40 31.30 -12.63 -56.78
CA ASP A 40 30.20 -13.55 -57.04
C ASP A 40 30.42 -14.92 -56.37
N PHE A 41 29.34 -15.56 -56.01
CA PHE A 41 29.08 -16.97 -56.26
C PHE A 41 27.59 -17.27 -56.05
N GLN A 42 26.85 -17.24 -57.18
CA GLN A 42 26.08 -18.29 -57.84
C GLN A 42 25.07 -19.10 -57.01
N ARG A 43 23.85 -18.93 -57.53
CA ARG A 43 22.66 -19.79 -57.45
C ARG A 43 22.98 -21.27 -57.66
N ARG A 44 22.21 -22.13 -57.02
CA ARG A 44 21.74 -23.42 -57.58
C ARG A 44 20.30 -23.65 -57.14
N ASP A 45 19.41 -23.57 -58.15
CA ASP A 45 18.17 -24.31 -58.28
C ASP A 45 18.48 -25.80 -58.47
N ASN A 46 17.59 -26.64 -58.00
CA ASN A 46 17.06 -27.86 -58.66
C ASN A 46 16.07 -28.54 -57.72
N ASP A 47 14.89 -28.57 -58.09
CA ASP A 47 14.09 -29.44 -58.96
C ASP A 47 13.28 -30.51 -58.20
N ARG A 48 12.02 -30.32 -58.37
CA ARG A 48 10.89 -31.24 -58.55
C ARG A 48 11.17 -32.74 -58.49
N ARG A 49 10.27 -33.45 -57.84
CA ARG A 49 9.53 -34.55 -58.41
C ARG A 49 8.23 -34.86 -57.69
N ASP A 50 7.16 -34.75 -58.47
CA ASP A 50 5.84 -35.33 -58.38
C ASP A 50 5.86 -36.87 -58.34
N PHE A 51 4.83 -37.45 -57.73
CA PHE A 51 4.03 -38.61 -58.03
C PHE A 51 3.02 -38.77 -56.91
N GLY A 52 1.72 -38.68 -57.07
CA GLY A 52 0.83 -39.16 -58.10
C GLY A 52 0.06 -40.43 -57.66
N GLY A 53 -1.26 -40.27 -57.53
CA GLY A 53 -2.17 -41.41 -57.71
C GLY A 53 -3.01 -41.78 -56.47
N ARG A 54 -4.29 -41.32 -56.35
CA ARG A 54 -5.54 -42.07 -56.62
C ARG A 54 -5.69 -43.38 -55.81
N ASP A 55 -6.79 -43.66 -55.17
CA ASP A 55 -8.19 -43.74 -55.56
C ASP A 55 -9.12 -44.07 -54.37
N ASP A 56 -10.23 -43.38 -54.35
CA ASP A 56 -11.62 -43.84 -54.18
C ASP A 56 -11.96 -45.10 -53.35
N ARG A 57 -12.93 -44.94 -52.47
CA ARG A 57 -14.32 -45.48 -52.49
C ARG A 57 -14.95 -45.50 -51.08
N ARG A 58 -15.96 -44.69 -50.91
CA ARG A 58 -17.39 -45.02 -50.74
C ARG A 58 -17.78 -46.12 -49.76
N GLY A 59 -18.73 -45.72 -48.97
CA GLY A 59 -19.82 -46.57 -48.47
C GLY A 59 -19.97 -46.44 -46.97
N ASP A 60 -20.93 -45.86 -46.46
CA ASP A 60 -22.38 -45.83 -46.47
C ASP A 60 -22.91 -46.31 -45.12
N ARG A 61 -23.72 -45.43 -44.50
CA ARG A 61 -24.96 -45.66 -43.75
C ARG A 61 -25.09 -46.65 -42.58
N GLY A 62 -25.69 -46.07 -41.58
CA GLY A 62 -26.67 -46.73 -40.67
C GLY A 62 -26.24 -46.64 -39.23
N GLY A 63 -26.87 -46.01 -38.34
CA GLY A 63 -28.31 -45.78 -38.14
C GLY A 63 -28.77 -46.51 -36.90
N PHE A 64 -29.21 -45.75 -35.90
CA PHE A 64 -30.15 -46.13 -34.86
C PHE A 64 -29.81 -47.31 -33.91
N GLN A 65 -29.86 -47.21 -32.63
CA GLN A 65 -31.02 -47.12 -31.76
C GLN A 65 -30.65 -47.15 -30.29
N ARG A 66 -31.46 -46.42 -29.55
CA ARG A 66 -31.65 -46.46 -28.08
C ARG A 66 -32.00 -47.87 -27.62
N ARG A 67 -31.58 -48.18 -26.40
CA ARG A 67 -32.54 -48.80 -25.43
C ARG A 67 -32.01 -48.72 -24.01
N ASP A 68 -32.88 -48.23 -23.19
CA ASP A 68 -33.00 -48.30 -21.73
C ASP A 68 -32.95 -49.78 -21.26
N ASP A 69 -32.59 -49.96 -20.03
CA ASP A 69 -33.34 -50.57 -18.98
C ASP A 69 -32.52 -51.41 -17.97
N ARG A 70 -32.68 -51.03 -16.72
CA ARG A 70 -33.03 -51.82 -15.53
C ARG A 70 -31.99 -52.63 -14.76
N ARG A 71 -31.83 -52.14 -13.54
CA ARG A 71 -32.14 -52.81 -12.24
C ARG A 71 -31.52 -54.15 -11.88
N GLY A 72 -31.03 -54.14 -10.66
CA GLY A 72 -30.92 -55.30 -9.74
C GLY A 72 -29.47 -55.49 -9.26
N GLY A 73 -29.09 -55.38 -8.05
CA GLY A 73 -29.75 -55.77 -6.81
C GLY A 73 -28.92 -56.83 -6.10
N TYR A 74 -28.37 -56.49 -4.93
CA TYR A 74 -27.97 -57.37 -3.82
C TYR A 74 -27.06 -58.57 -4.09
N GLN A 75 -25.93 -58.69 -3.42
CA GLN A 75 -25.80 -59.50 -2.20
C GLN A 75 -24.38 -59.51 -1.64
N ARG A 76 -24.33 -59.47 -0.30
CA ARG A 76 -23.18 -59.73 0.57
C ARG A 76 -22.59 -61.12 0.38
N ARG A 77 -21.31 -61.24 0.62
CA ARG A 77 -20.76 -62.33 1.45
C ARG A 77 -19.42 -61.96 2.03
N ASP A 78 -19.35 -62.09 3.33
CA ASP A 78 -18.16 -62.18 4.18
C ASP A 78 -17.27 -63.35 3.78
N ASP A 79 -15.97 -63.22 3.94
CA ASP A 79 -15.18 -64.09 4.82
C ASP A 79 -13.67 -63.73 4.85
N ARG A 80 -13.24 -63.24 5.99
CA ARG A 80 -12.17 -63.63 6.94
C ARG A 80 -10.75 -63.96 6.44
N ARG A 81 -9.83 -63.29 7.22
CA ARG A 81 -8.43 -63.67 7.59
C ARG A 81 -7.38 -63.11 6.62
N GLY A 82 -6.45 -62.33 7.06
CA GLY A 82 -5.70 -62.14 8.30
C GLY A 82 -4.36 -61.55 7.85
N GLY A 83 -3.85 -60.54 8.54
CA GLY A 83 -2.53 -60.01 8.27
C GLY A 83 -2.34 -58.60 8.76
N PHE A 84 -1.82 -58.47 9.96
CA PHE A 84 -1.30 -57.21 10.52
C PHE A 84 -0.33 -56.54 9.55
N ARG A 85 -0.63 -55.32 9.11
CA ARG A 85 0.34 -54.31 8.78
C ARG A 85 -0.25 -52.93 9.09
N ASP A 86 0.50 -52.29 9.95
CA ASP A 86 0.49 -50.94 10.42
C ASP A 86 0.22 -49.93 9.30
N ASP A 87 -1.04 -49.46 9.16
CA ASP A 87 -1.40 -48.34 8.35
C ASP A 87 -1.62 -47.14 9.25
N ARG A 88 -0.51 -46.46 9.55
CA ARG A 88 -0.54 -45.04 9.92
C ARG A 88 -1.05 -44.26 8.71
N ARG A 89 -2.36 -44.13 8.60
CA ARG A 89 -2.94 -43.01 7.85
C ARG A 89 -2.64 -41.76 8.64
N LYS A 90 -1.51 -41.14 8.32
CA LYS A 90 -1.25 -39.76 8.66
C LYS A 90 -2.34 -38.92 7.99
N ASP A 91 -3.05 -38.17 8.80
CA ASP A 91 -3.83 -37.05 8.37
C ASP A 91 -3.05 -36.27 7.34
N ALA A 92 -3.60 -36.15 6.14
CA ALA A 92 -3.13 -35.20 5.16
C ALA A 92 -3.58 -33.81 5.65
N SER A 93 -2.88 -33.29 6.64
CA SER A 93 -2.84 -31.86 6.85
C SER A 93 -2.31 -31.27 5.54
N TYR A 94 -3.11 -30.42 4.94
CA TYR A 94 -2.71 -29.53 3.86
C TYR A 94 -1.47 -28.76 4.35
N LYS A 95 -0.28 -29.26 4.05
CA LYS A 95 0.92 -28.45 4.14
C LYS A 95 0.79 -27.43 3.02
N SER A 96 0.68 -26.15 3.40
CA SER A 96 0.89 -25.08 2.46
C SER A 96 2.28 -25.28 1.87
N TYR A 97 2.35 -25.37 0.54
CA TYR A 97 3.61 -25.29 -0.17
C TYR A 97 3.90 -23.81 -0.38
N SER A 98 4.36 -23.14 0.65
CA SER A 98 4.94 -21.81 0.55
C SER A 98 6.45 -21.98 0.75
N SER A 99 7.22 -21.60 -0.26
CA SER A 99 8.68 -21.54 -0.20
C SER A 99 9.09 -20.09 -0.17
N THR A 100 9.97 -19.75 0.74
CA THR A 100 10.63 -18.43 0.83
C THR A 100 12.08 -18.50 0.33
N ASP A 101 12.51 -19.65 -0.18
CA ASP A 101 13.86 -19.81 -0.73
C ASP A 101 14.00 -19.03 -2.04
N GLU A 102 15.20 -18.55 -2.35
CA GLU A 102 15.50 -17.98 -3.65
C GLU A 102 15.10 -18.92 -4.77
N TYR A 103 14.38 -18.41 -5.78
CA TYR A 103 14.04 -19.18 -6.96
C TYR A 103 14.81 -18.69 -8.18
N VAL A 104 15.66 -19.54 -8.71
CA VAL A 104 16.37 -19.34 -9.98
C VAL A 104 15.79 -20.31 -11.02
N SER A 105 15.34 -19.78 -12.14
CA SER A 105 14.80 -20.60 -13.22
C SER A 105 15.85 -21.58 -13.75
N PRO A 106 15.55 -22.90 -13.82
CA PRO A 106 16.51 -23.90 -14.30
C PRO A 106 17.04 -23.64 -15.71
N ASN A 107 16.29 -22.89 -16.51
CA ASN A 107 16.62 -22.58 -17.91
C ASN A 107 17.11 -21.12 -18.09
N GLY A 108 17.15 -20.31 -17.03
CA GLY A 108 17.57 -18.92 -17.08
C GLY A 108 16.65 -18.00 -17.89
N ASN A 109 15.40 -18.41 -18.16
CA ASN A 109 14.44 -17.68 -19.00
C ASN A 109 13.34 -16.94 -18.22
N GLU A 110 13.40 -16.97 -16.89
CA GLU A 110 12.51 -16.24 -15.98
C GLU A 110 13.36 -15.41 -15.05
N PRO A 111 12.88 -14.24 -14.61
CA PRO A 111 13.59 -13.45 -13.61
C PRO A 111 13.71 -14.21 -12.28
N THR A 112 14.80 -13.98 -11.59
CA THR A 112 15.04 -14.57 -10.26
C THR A 112 14.05 -13.98 -9.26
N ILE A 113 13.46 -14.83 -8.41
CA ILE A 113 12.68 -14.38 -7.28
C ILE A 113 13.61 -14.42 -6.06
N PRO A 114 13.82 -13.28 -5.36
CA PRO A 114 14.67 -13.22 -4.18
C PRO A 114 14.20 -14.15 -3.07
N ALA A 115 15.10 -14.53 -2.18
CA ALA A 115 14.73 -15.15 -0.91
C ALA A 115 13.86 -14.19 -0.09
N GLY A 116 12.92 -14.75 0.67
CA GLY A 116 11.98 -13.96 1.48
C GLY A 116 10.62 -13.72 0.82
N VAL A 117 10.50 -13.71 -0.51
CA VAL A 117 9.22 -13.53 -1.21
C VAL A 117 8.36 -14.78 -1.07
N SER A 118 7.19 -14.64 -0.46
CA SER A 118 6.25 -15.73 -0.18
C SER A 118 5.02 -15.70 -1.08
N ALA A 119 4.51 -16.87 -1.44
CA ALA A 119 3.22 -17.01 -2.12
C ALA A 119 2.03 -16.56 -1.24
N ASP A 120 2.22 -16.50 0.08
CA ASP A 120 1.19 -16.11 1.05
C ASP A 120 0.97 -14.58 1.09
N GLU A 121 1.88 -13.78 0.51
CA GLU A 121 1.75 -12.34 0.32
C GLU A 121 0.75 -11.97 -0.79
N LEU A 122 0.40 -12.94 -1.63
CA LEU A 122 -0.58 -12.72 -2.69
C LEU A 122 -1.98 -12.58 -2.10
N ASP A 123 -2.72 -11.57 -2.56
CA ASP A 123 -4.14 -11.38 -2.22
C ASP A 123 -4.93 -12.69 -2.25
N ARG A 124 -5.88 -12.86 -1.32
CA ARG A 124 -6.64 -14.09 -1.14
C ARG A 124 -7.46 -14.49 -2.37
N ASP A 125 -8.04 -13.52 -3.09
CA ASP A 125 -8.84 -13.79 -4.26
C ASP A 125 -7.93 -14.20 -5.44
N ALA A 126 -6.79 -13.52 -5.59
CA ALA A 126 -5.76 -13.90 -6.54
C ALA A 126 -5.17 -15.29 -6.21
N SER A 127 -4.86 -15.56 -4.94
CA SER A 127 -4.40 -16.88 -4.49
C SER A 127 -5.44 -17.97 -4.73
N ARG A 128 -6.74 -17.67 -4.54
CA ARG A 128 -7.85 -18.60 -4.83
C ARG A 128 -7.99 -18.88 -6.32
N ALA A 129 -7.78 -17.90 -7.18
CA ALA A 129 -7.80 -18.08 -8.64
C ALA A 129 -6.69 -19.04 -9.10
N LEU A 130 -5.56 -19.10 -8.39
CA LEU A 130 -4.46 -20.02 -8.65
C LEU A 130 -4.70 -21.47 -8.15
N ALA A 131 -5.81 -21.74 -7.45
CA ALA A 131 -6.07 -23.06 -6.84
C ALA A 131 -6.12 -24.23 -7.83
N THR A 132 -6.32 -23.95 -9.11
CA THR A 132 -6.33 -24.97 -10.19
C THR A 132 -4.94 -25.45 -10.60
N LEU A 133 -3.88 -24.75 -10.16
CA LEU A 133 -2.50 -25.09 -10.49
C LEU A 133 -1.96 -26.16 -9.53
N SER A 134 -0.95 -26.93 -10.01
CA SER A 134 -0.23 -27.87 -9.13
C SER A 134 0.55 -27.10 -8.06
N GLY A 135 0.69 -27.66 -6.86
CA GLY A 135 1.30 -26.98 -5.70
C GLY A 135 2.61 -26.24 -6.01
N PRO A 136 3.66 -26.91 -6.56
CA PRO A 136 4.91 -26.22 -6.86
C PRO A 136 4.79 -25.12 -7.93
N ASN A 137 3.93 -25.31 -8.95
CA ASN A 137 3.74 -24.29 -9.99
C ASN A 137 2.90 -23.13 -9.49
N ARG A 138 1.93 -23.40 -8.60
CA ARG A 138 1.14 -22.38 -7.94
C ARG A 138 2.03 -21.46 -7.09
N ASP A 139 2.94 -22.03 -6.32
CA ASP A 139 3.87 -21.28 -5.48
C ASP A 139 4.74 -20.31 -6.33
N ILE A 140 5.39 -20.84 -7.37
CA ILE A 140 6.23 -20.01 -8.24
C ILE A 140 5.41 -18.92 -8.96
N VAL A 141 4.21 -19.24 -9.45
CA VAL A 141 3.33 -18.24 -10.11
C VAL A 141 2.89 -17.17 -9.11
N ALA A 142 2.49 -17.55 -7.90
CA ALA A 142 2.09 -16.61 -6.85
C ALA A 142 3.23 -15.65 -6.50
N ARG A 143 4.44 -16.17 -6.30
CA ARG A 143 5.63 -15.36 -6.00
C ARG A 143 6.03 -14.43 -7.16
N HIS A 144 5.88 -14.84 -8.40
CA HIS A 144 6.05 -13.94 -9.55
C HIS A 144 4.99 -12.84 -9.58
N LEU A 145 3.73 -13.12 -9.18
CA LEU A 145 2.68 -12.12 -9.09
C LEU A 145 2.94 -11.12 -7.94
N VAL A 146 3.44 -11.61 -6.81
CA VAL A 146 3.90 -10.76 -5.69
C VAL A 146 4.99 -9.81 -6.18
N MET A 147 6.04 -10.33 -6.81
CA MET A 147 7.11 -9.50 -7.38
C MET A 147 6.59 -8.48 -8.40
N ALA A 148 5.66 -8.89 -9.27
CA ALA A 148 5.06 -7.98 -10.24
C ALA A 148 4.29 -6.83 -9.56
N GLY A 149 3.57 -7.12 -8.46
CA GLY A 149 2.87 -6.11 -7.66
C GLY A 149 3.84 -5.15 -6.94
N GLN A 150 4.88 -5.68 -6.30
CA GLN A 150 5.88 -4.89 -5.58
C GLN A 150 6.68 -3.97 -6.51
N LEU A 151 6.97 -4.42 -7.74
CA LEU A 151 7.82 -3.71 -8.68
C LEU A 151 7.07 -2.77 -9.63
N ILE A 152 5.75 -2.84 -9.74
CA ILE A 152 5.01 -2.13 -10.78
C ILE A 152 5.22 -0.61 -10.74
N ASP A 153 5.40 -0.05 -9.58
CA ASP A 153 5.66 1.37 -9.36
C ASP A 153 7.16 1.72 -9.28
N LEU A 154 8.00 0.76 -8.93
CA LEU A 154 9.44 0.95 -8.71
C LEU A 154 10.25 0.68 -9.98
N ASP A 155 10.01 -0.46 -10.62
CA ASP A 155 10.64 -0.92 -11.85
C ASP A 155 9.59 -1.62 -12.73
N PRO A 156 8.80 -0.85 -13.50
CA PRO A 156 7.75 -1.41 -14.35
C PRO A 156 8.25 -2.45 -15.38
N GLU A 157 9.51 -2.36 -15.80
CA GLU A 157 10.10 -3.31 -16.72
C GLU A 157 10.36 -4.66 -16.03
N ALA A 158 10.94 -4.66 -14.82
CA ALA A 158 11.12 -5.86 -14.03
C ALA A 158 9.76 -6.47 -13.62
N ALA A 159 8.79 -5.64 -13.22
CA ALA A 159 7.42 -6.07 -12.95
C ALA A 159 6.80 -6.80 -14.15
N TYR A 160 6.95 -6.23 -15.35
CA TYR A 160 6.48 -6.84 -16.58
C TYR A 160 7.15 -8.20 -16.84
N GLN A 161 8.46 -8.33 -16.60
CA GLN A 161 9.18 -9.60 -16.78
C GLN A 161 8.65 -10.68 -15.82
N HIS A 162 8.40 -10.33 -14.55
CA HIS A 162 7.80 -11.24 -13.58
C HIS A 162 6.37 -11.65 -13.99
N ALA A 163 5.54 -10.71 -14.44
CA ALA A 163 4.20 -11.01 -14.94
C ALA A 163 4.25 -11.92 -16.19
N GLN A 164 5.19 -11.72 -17.10
CA GLN A 164 5.38 -12.60 -18.26
C GLN A 164 5.83 -14.01 -17.87
N ALA A 165 6.67 -14.14 -16.83
CA ALA A 165 7.02 -15.44 -16.28
C ALA A 165 5.79 -16.16 -15.72
N ALA A 166 4.92 -15.45 -14.99
CA ALA A 166 3.63 -15.96 -14.52
C ALA A 166 2.72 -16.37 -15.69
N VAL A 167 2.61 -15.56 -16.74
CA VAL A 167 1.83 -15.87 -17.96
C VAL A 167 2.33 -17.14 -18.65
N SER A 168 3.65 -17.32 -18.76
CA SER A 168 4.23 -18.52 -19.39
C SER A 168 3.83 -19.81 -18.67
N ARG A 169 3.61 -19.73 -17.36
CA ARG A 169 3.27 -20.84 -16.47
C ARG A 169 1.77 -21.05 -16.30
N ALA A 170 0.99 -19.97 -16.28
CA ALA A 170 -0.42 -19.97 -15.88
C ALA A 170 -1.30 -19.02 -16.72
N GLY A 171 -0.97 -18.78 -17.98
CA GLY A 171 -1.67 -17.83 -18.86
C GLY A 171 -3.15 -18.14 -19.16
N ARG A 172 -3.76 -19.14 -18.51
CA ARG A 172 -5.20 -19.43 -18.55
C ARG A 172 -5.93 -19.00 -17.28
N VAL A 173 -5.22 -18.35 -16.36
CA VAL A 173 -5.78 -17.79 -15.13
C VAL A 173 -5.93 -16.30 -15.35
N ASP A 174 -7.08 -15.77 -15.04
CA ASP A 174 -7.46 -14.37 -15.31
C ASP A 174 -6.62 -13.36 -14.52
N VAL A 175 -6.36 -13.58 -13.23
CA VAL A 175 -5.51 -12.70 -12.40
C VAL A 175 -4.07 -12.63 -12.93
N VAL A 176 -3.56 -13.69 -13.56
CA VAL A 176 -2.24 -13.70 -14.19
C VAL A 176 -2.23 -12.82 -15.44
N ARG A 177 -3.31 -12.83 -16.21
CA ARG A 177 -3.49 -11.95 -17.36
C ARG A 177 -3.71 -10.50 -16.97
N GLU A 178 -4.41 -10.28 -15.87
CA GLU A 178 -4.61 -8.96 -15.27
C GLU A 178 -3.26 -8.34 -14.86
N ALA A 179 -2.44 -9.06 -14.11
CA ALA A 179 -1.11 -8.61 -13.76
C ALA A 179 -0.26 -8.29 -14.99
N ALA A 180 -0.34 -9.12 -16.05
CA ALA A 180 0.37 -8.86 -17.29
C ALA A 180 -0.16 -7.63 -18.03
N ALA A 181 -1.48 -7.35 -17.98
CA ALA A 181 -2.07 -6.15 -18.56
C ALA A 181 -1.60 -4.89 -17.83
N LEU A 182 -1.65 -4.89 -16.49
CA LEU A 182 -1.25 -3.76 -15.66
C LEU A 182 0.24 -3.46 -15.77
N THR A 183 1.10 -4.47 -15.72
CA THR A 183 2.55 -4.28 -15.85
C THR A 183 2.97 -3.88 -17.27
N ALA A 184 2.34 -4.42 -18.31
CA ALA A 184 2.55 -3.98 -19.69
C ALA A 184 2.13 -2.51 -19.86
N TYR A 185 0.99 -2.11 -19.29
CA TYR A 185 0.54 -0.73 -19.28
C TYR A 185 1.54 0.16 -18.52
N ALA A 186 1.97 -0.25 -17.31
CA ALA A 186 2.92 0.48 -16.50
C ALA A 186 4.28 0.67 -17.18
N SER A 187 4.75 -0.31 -17.96
CA SER A 187 6.01 -0.23 -18.72
C SER A 187 5.88 0.47 -20.08
N GLY A 188 4.69 1.04 -20.43
CA GLY A 188 4.46 1.74 -21.70
C GLY A 188 4.22 0.83 -22.91
N ARG A 189 4.03 -0.46 -22.70
CA ARG A 189 3.76 -1.48 -23.72
C ARG A 189 2.28 -1.56 -24.04
N TYR A 190 1.70 -0.46 -24.53
CA TYR A 190 0.25 -0.30 -24.70
C TYR A 190 -0.41 -1.34 -25.62
N GLU A 191 0.25 -1.72 -26.72
CA GLU A 191 -0.28 -2.77 -27.59
C GLU A 191 -0.38 -4.13 -26.89
N GLU A 192 0.58 -4.41 -25.98
CA GLU A 192 0.58 -5.64 -25.18
C GLU A 192 -0.46 -5.57 -24.08
N ALA A 193 -0.57 -4.45 -23.39
CA ALA A 193 -1.62 -4.19 -22.43
C ALA A 193 -3.01 -4.44 -23.01
N LEU A 194 -3.29 -3.90 -24.21
CA LEU A 194 -4.56 -4.09 -24.92
C LEU A 194 -4.83 -5.57 -25.25
N ARG A 195 -3.81 -6.34 -25.60
CA ARG A 195 -3.97 -7.79 -25.86
C ARG A 195 -4.37 -8.53 -24.58
N GLU A 196 -3.72 -8.21 -23.46
CA GLU A 196 -3.97 -8.88 -22.19
C GLU A 196 -5.31 -8.43 -21.57
N VAL A 197 -5.67 -7.15 -21.63
CA VAL A 197 -7.01 -6.64 -21.22
C VAL A 197 -8.12 -7.37 -21.97
N ARG A 198 -7.99 -7.51 -23.30
CA ARG A 198 -8.97 -8.26 -24.12
C ARG A 198 -9.01 -9.75 -23.75
N ALA A 199 -7.91 -10.31 -23.24
CA ALA A 199 -7.87 -11.69 -22.75
C ALA A 199 -8.60 -11.81 -21.41
N VAL A 200 -8.36 -10.90 -20.44
CA VAL A 200 -9.08 -10.84 -19.15
C VAL A 200 -10.58 -10.73 -19.38
N ARG A 201 -11.03 -9.76 -20.19
CA ARG A 201 -12.44 -9.57 -20.49
C ARG A 201 -13.12 -10.80 -21.09
N ARG A 202 -12.43 -11.56 -21.97
CA ARG A 202 -12.97 -12.82 -22.51
C ARG A 202 -13.08 -13.92 -21.44
N MET A 203 -12.23 -13.88 -20.41
CA MET A 203 -12.26 -14.87 -19.33
C MET A 203 -13.28 -14.55 -18.26
N ARG A 204 -13.39 -13.30 -17.85
CA ARG A 204 -14.32 -12.84 -16.81
C ARG A 204 -15.70 -12.49 -17.33
N GLY A 205 -15.79 -11.95 -18.55
CA GLY A 205 -17.05 -11.51 -19.15
C GLY A 205 -17.61 -10.22 -18.55
N ASP A 206 -16.79 -9.45 -17.86
CA ASP A 206 -17.12 -8.20 -17.19
C ASP A 206 -16.48 -6.96 -17.85
N SER A 207 -16.72 -5.79 -17.29
CA SER A 207 -16.19 -4.51 -17.73
C SER A 207 -14.93 -4.06 -16.97
N SER A 208 -14.28 -4.96 -16.22
CA SER A 208 -13.03 -4.63 -15.53
C SER A 208 -11.94 -4.20 -16.50
N LEU A 209 -11.04 -3.33 -16.05
CA LEU A 209 -9.91 -2.78 -16.82
C LEU A 209 -10.31 -1.91 -18.03
N ARG A 210 -11.54 -1.39 -18.09
CA ARG A 210 -11.96 -0.50 -19.20
C ARG A 210 -11.18 0.81 -19.22
N ALA A 211 -10.90 1.40 -18.06
CA ALA A 211 -10.04 2.57 -17.96
C ALA A 211 -8.64 2.31 -18.52
N VAL A 212 -8.06 1.14 -18.21
CA VAL A 212 -6.75 0.72 -18.76
C VAL A 212 -6.81 0.53 -20.26
N GLU A 213 -7.91 -0.06 -20.79
CA GLU A 213 -8.10 -0.24 -22.24
C GLU A 213 -8.16 1.13 -22.95
N ALA A 214 -8.96 2.05 -22.43
CA ALA A 214 -9.09 3.38 -22.99
C ALA A 214 -7.77 4.19 -22.91
N ASP A 215 -7.11 4.17 -21.76
CA ASP A 215 -5.87 4.92 -21.60
C ASP A 215 -4.70 4.34 -22.40
N ALA A 216 -4.67 3.03 -22.62
CA ALA A 216 -3.69 2.40 -23.51
C ALA A 216 -3.91 2.83 -24.98
N GLU A 217 -5.16 2.99 -25.46
CA GLU A 217 -5.43 3.55 -26.79
C GLU A 217 -5.00 5.03 -26.87
N ARG A 218 -5.23 5.84 -25.81
CA ARG A 218 -4.66 7.20 -25.71
C ARG A 218 -3.14 7.19 -25.82
N GLY A 219 -2.47 6.30 -25.09
CA GLY A 219 -1.01 6.14 -25.13
C GLY A 219 -0.46 5.79 -26.51
N LEU A 220 -1.28 5.14 -27.36
CA LEU A 220 -0.98 4.88 -28.78
C LEU A 220 -1.33 6.04 -29.72
N GLY A 221 -1.86 7.14 -29.19
CA GLY A 221 -2.26 8.31 -29.99
C GLY A 221 -3.63 8.18 -30.64
N HIS A 222 -4.53 7.41 -30.05
CA HIS A 222 -5.90 7.21 -30.51
C HIS A 222 -6.93 7.70 -29.48
N PRO A 223 -6.95 9.00 -29.11
CA PRO A 223 -7.88 9.51 -28.08
C PRO A 223 -9.35 9.34 -28.47
N GLU A 224 -9.70 9.35 -29.77
CA GLU A 224 -11.07 9.11 -30.23
C GLU A 224 -11.56 7.71 -29.85
N LYS A 225 -10.69 6.71 -29.95
CA LYS A 225 -11.02 5.34 -29.53
C LYS A 225 -11.15 5.22 -28.02
N ALA A 226 -10.37 5.98 -27.25
CA ALA A 226 -10.51 6.02 -25.82
C ALA A 226 -11.91 6.50 -25.43
N VAL A 227 -12.38 7.57 -26.04
CA VAL A 227 -13.76 8.06 -25.85
C VAL A 227 -14.78 7.00 -26.26
N GLU A 228 -14.65 6.36 -27.44
CA GLU A 228 -15.55 5.27 -27.88
C GLU A 228 -15.61 4.11 -26.85
N ILE A 229 -14.49 3.76 -26.24
CA ILE A 229 -14.43 2.70 -25.23
C ILE A 229 -15.15 3.13 -23.95
N ILE A 230 -14.98 4.37 -23.53
CA ILE A 230 -15.61 4.93 -22.32
C ILE A 230 -17.12 5.01 -22.53
N ASP A 231 -17.58 5.59 -23.64
CA ASP A 231 -19.00 5.75 -24.00
C ASP A 231 -19.73 4.38 -24.10
N ALA A 232 -19.01 3.34 -24.54
CA ALA A 232 -19.53 1.97 -24.63
C ALA A 232 -19.51 1.22 -23.28
N THR A 233 -19.06 1.85 -22.20
CA THR A 233 -18.90 1.21 -20.89
C THR A 233 -20.07 1.56 -19.98
N ASP A 234 -20.76 0.53 -19.46
CA ASP A 234 -21.79 0.71 -18.44
C ASP A 234 -21.11 1.02 -17.10
N ALA A 235 -20.98 2.31 -16.77
CA ALA A 235 -20.36 2.78 -15.55
C ALA A 235 -21.09 2.30 -14.29
N SER A 236 -22.41 2.04 -14.36
CA SER A 236 -23.19 1.55 -13.21
C SER A 236 -22.81 0.13 -12.77
N SER A 237 -22.12 -0.62 -13.63
CA SER A 237 -21.61 -1.97 -13.33
C SER A 237 -20.24 -1.97 -12.65
N LEU A 238 -19.62 -0.82 -12.50
CA LEU A 238 -18.27 -0.63 -11.95
C LEU A 238 -18.33 -0.12 -10.52
N ASP A 239 -17.31 -0.43 -9.73
CA ASP A 239 -17.16 0.19 -8.41
C ASP A 239 -16.75 1.66 -8.54
N LEU A 240 -16.85 2.42 -7.45
CA LEU A 240 -16.60 3.86 -7.45
C LEU A 240 -15.17 4.21 -7.89
N ALA A 241 -14.19 3.42 -7.49
CA ALA A 241 -12.80 3.65 -7.89
C ALA A 241 -12.60 3.44 -9.41
N GLU A 242 -13.23 2.40 -9.98
CA GLU A 242 -13.21 2.15 -11.42
C GLU A 242 -13.92 3.26 -12.20
N GLN A 243 -15.03 3.81 -11.66
CA GLN A 243 -15.73 4.95 -12.26
C GLN A 243 -14.85 6.19 -12.27
N VAL A 244 -14.18 6.50 -11.16
CA VAL A 244 -13.22 7.63 -11.10
C VAL A 244 -12.09 7.44 -12.11
N GLU A 245 -11.55 6.23 -12.28
CA GLU A 245 -10.54 5.95 -13.30
C GLU A 245 -11.05 6.25 -14.72
N LEU A 246 -12.29 5.91 -15.03
CA LEU A 246 -12.90 6.24 -16.33
C LEU A 246 -13.02 7.75 -16.52
N VAL A 247 -13.43 8.50 -15.49
CA VAL A 247 -13.51 9.97 -15.50
C VAL A 247 -12.15 10.57 -15.80
N LEU A 248 -11.10 10.14 -15.08
CA LEU A 248 -9.74 10.65 -15.27
C LEU A 248 -9.24 10.41 -16.71
N VAL A 249 -9.50 9.21 -17.26
CA VAL A 249 -9.13 8.88 -18.63
C VAL A 249 -9.98 9.66 -19.65
N SER A 250 -11.28 9.84 -19.38
CA SER A 250 -12.18 10.63 -20.24
C SER A 250 -11.70 12.07 -20.34
N SER A 251 -11.46 12.73 -19.20
CA SER A 251 -10.92 14.08 -19.16
C SER A 251 -9.60 14.20 -19.95
N GLY A 252 -8.70 13.22 -19.76
CA GLY A 252 -7.44 13.19 -20.51
C GLY A 252 -7.63 12.99 -22.01
N ALA A 253 -8.57 12.13 -22.45
CA ALA A 253 -8.84 11.89 -23.85
C ALA A 253 -9.43 13.14 -24.54
N ARG A 254 -10.33 13.87 -23.87
CA ARG A 254 -10.88 15.14 -24.36
C ARG A 254 -9.78 16.19 -24.48
N ALA A 255 -8.88 16.31 -23.52
CA ALA A 255 -7.75 17.24 -23.62
C ALA A 255 -6.79 16.88 -24.76
N ASP A 256 -6.51 15.59 -25.00
CA ASP A 256 -5.69 15.13 -26.14
C ASP A 256 -6.36 15.47 -27.49
N LEU A 257 -7.71 15.58 -27.52
CA LEU A 257 -8.50 16.04 -28.69
C LEU A 257 -8.56 17.56 -28.81
N GLY A 258 -7.91 18.33 -27.94
CA GLY A 258 -7.92 19.78 -27.92
C GLY A 258 -9.18 20.38 -27.29
N GLN A 259 -9.85 19.62 -26.41
CA GLN A 259 -11.07 20.00 -25.69
C GLN A 259 -10.82 19.94 -24.15
N PRO A 260 -9.85 20.71 -23.62
CA PRO A 260 -9.56 20.67 -22.16
C PRO A 260 -10.70 21.25 -21.31
N ASP A 261 -11.53 22.13 -21.88
CA ASP A 261 -12.76 22.67 -21.31
C ASP A 261 -13.80 21.58 -21.04
N VAL A 262 -14.04 20.70 -22.01
CA VAL A 262 -14.89 19.51 -21.81
C VAL A 262 -14.30 18.58 -20.75
N GLY A 263 -12.99 18.37 -20.78
CA GLY A 263 -12.28 17.58 -19.79
C GLY A 263 -12.44 18.14 -18.37
N LEU A 264 -12.47 19.47 -18.21
CA LEU A 264 -12.70 20.14 -16.93
C LEU A 264 -14.12 19.91 -16.41
N VAL A 265 -15.14 20.07 -17.27
CA VAL A 265 -16.56 19.84 -16.91
C VAL A 265 -16.76 18.40 -16.41
N ILE A 266 -16.22 17.40 -17.10
CA ILE A 266 -16.31 15.99 -16.71
C ILE A 266 -15.77 15.76 -15.30
N VAL A 267 -14.65 16.39 -14.94
CA VAL A 267 -14.04 16.26 -13.61
C VAL A 267 -14.85 17.01 -12.55
N ASP A 268 -15.37 18.20 -12.88
CA ASP A 268 -16.20 18.99 -11.98
C ASP A 268 -17.50 18.27 -11.64
N ASP A 269 -18.17 17.67 -12.60
CA ASP A 269 -19.37 16.88 -12.37
C ASP A 269 -19.08 15.64 -11.50
N ALA A 270 -17.96 14.98 -11.76
CA ALA A 270 -17.54 13.86 -10.94
C ALA A 270 -17.25 14.29 -9.50
N LEU A 271 -16.56 15.40 -9.27
CA LEU A 271 -16.31 15.93 -7.93
C LEU A 271 -17.59 16.31 -7.20
N ALA A 272 -18.58 16.88 -7.91
CA ALA A 272 -19.87 17.24 -7.35
C ALA A 272 -20.74 16.01 -6.98
N ALA A 273 -20.58 14.91 -7.73
CA ALA A 273 -21.32 13.67 -7.52
C ALA A 273 -20.66 12.75 -6.49
N LEU A 274 -19.40 12.99 -6.09
CA LEU A 274 -18.72 12.18 -5.10
C LEU A 274 -19.42 12.24 -3.73
N PRO A 275 -19.74 11.10 -3.10
CA PRO A 275 -20.23 11.08 -1.73
C PRO A 275 -19.26 11.78 -0.76
N SER A 276 -19.79 12.40 0.28
CA SER A 276 -18.96 13.05 1.31
C SER A 276 -18.10 12.05 2.11
N SER A 277 -18.48 10.77 2.11
CA SER A 277 -17.78 9.67 2.78
C SER A 277 -16.73 8.97 1.92
N VAL A 278 -16.43 9.52 0.75
CA VAL A 278 -15.43 8.95 -0.16
C VAL A 278 -14.02 9.17 0.39
N ASP A 279 -13.14 8.23 0.08
CA ASP A 279 -11.71 8.29 0.38
C ASP A 279 -11.11 9.60 -0.18
N ASP A 280 -10.38 10.32 0.65
CA ASP A 280 -9.71 11.56 0.29
C ASP A 280 -8.73 11.37 -0.89
N GLU A 281 -8.20 10.17 -1.07
CA GLU A 281 -7.33 9.83 -2.22
C GLU A 281 -8.06 9.96 -3.55
N LEU A 282 -9.26 9.38 -3.69
CA LEU A 282 -10.04 9.49 -4.93
C LEU A 282 -10.43 10.92 -5.24
N ARG A 283 -10.82 11.68 -4.22
CA ARG A 283 -11.14 13.12 -4.36
C ARG A 283 -9.91 13.91 -4.81
N ARG A 284 -8.76 13.70 -4.18
CA ARG A 284 -7.52 14.37 -4.53
C ARG A 284 -7.10 14.10 -5.98
N ARG A 285 -7.21 12.87 -6.45
CA ARG A 285 -6.88 12.49 -7.83
C ARG A 285 -7.74 13.25 -8.86
N LEU A 286 -9.03 13.41 -8.60
CA LEU A 286 -9.89 14.26 -9.45
C LEU A 286 -9.48 15.72 -9.39
N MET A 287 -9.16 16.25 -8.19
CA MET A 287 -8.71 17.64 -8.03
C MET A 287 -7.37 17.91 -8.72
N GLU A 288 -6.44 16.94 -8.74
CA GLU A 288 -5.18 17.03 -9.48
C GLU A 288 -5.43 17.19 -11.00
N VAL A 289 -6.36 16.38 -11.55
CA VAL A 289 -6.71 16.47 -12.96
C VAL A 289 -7.48 17.77 -13.24
N LYS A 290 -8.36 18.23 -12.34
CA LYS A 290 -9.00 19.54 -12.43
C LYS A 290 -7.98 20.67 -12.51
N ALA A 291 -7.01 20.71 -11.60
CA ALA A 291 -5.95 21.72 -11.61
C ALA A 291 -5.14 21.68 -12.91
N GLN A 292 -4.87 20.49 -13.42
CA GLN A 292 -4.19 20.33 -14.72
C GLN A 292 -5.01 20.89 -15.88
N ARG A 293 -6.32 20.63 -15.95
CA ARG A 293 -7.20 21.18 -16.99
C ARG A 293 -7.26 22.70 -16.92
N LEU A 294 -7.36 23.27 -15.69
CA LEU A 294 -7.34 24.72 -15.48
C LEU A 294 -6.03 25.35 -16.00
N THR A 295 -4.88 24.74 -15.72
CA THR A 295 -3.59 25.21 -16.23
C THR A 295 -3.51 25.14 -17.76
N GLU A 296 -4.03 24.08 -18.39
CA GLU A 296 -4.10 23.95 -19.85
C GLU A 296 -5.00 25.03 -20.51
N LEU A 297 -6.01 25.51 -19.77
CA LEU A 297 -6.88 26.60 -20.16
C LEU A 297 -6.32 27.99 -19.84
N GLY A 298 -5.13 28.08 -19.21
CA GLY A 298 -4.51 29.35 -18.80
C GLY A 298 -5.16 29.99 -17.58
N ARG A 299 -5.91 29.20 -16.76
CA ARG A 299 -6.59 29.61 -15.52
C ARG A 299 -5.71 29.26 -14.30
N ASP A 300 -4.47 29.77 -14.29
CA ASP A 300 -3.44 29.38 -13.33
C ASP A 300 -3.79 29.75 -11.88
N ASP A 301 -4.48 30.90 -11.67
CA ASP A 301 -4.91 31.33 -10.32
C ASP A 301 -5.93 30.35 -9.74
N GLU A 302 -6.87 29.87 -10.52
CA GLU A 302 -7.86 28.89 -10.09
C GLU A 302 -7.25 27.50 -9.91
N ALA A 303 -6.29 27.11 -10.73
CA ALA A 303 -5.50 25.89 -10.52
C ALA A 303 -4.78 25.92 -9.17
N ALA A 304 -4.19 27.07 -8.80
CA ALA A 304 -3.53 27.26 -7.52
C ALA A 304 -4.52 27.15 -6.32
N GLU A 305 -5.73 27.70 -6.47
CA GLU A 305 -6.79 27.58 -5.44
C GLU A 305 -7.22 26.12 -5.26
N VAL A 306 -7.38 25.36 -6.35
CA VAL A 306 -7.70 23.93 -6.30
C VAL A 306 -6.58 23.16 -5.58
N ILE A 307 -5.32 23.40 -5.94
CA ILE A 307 -4.16 22.74 -5.31
C ILE A 307 -4.12 23.06 -3.80
N ALA A 308 -4.36 24.32 -3.41
CA ALA A 308 -4.35 24.72 -2.01
C ALA A 308 -5.51 24.12 -1.17
N SER A 309 -6.58 23.71 -1.84
CA SER A 309 -7.76 23.10 -1.21
C SER A 309 -7.75 21.56 -1.23
N MET A 310 -6.73 20.95 -1.81
CA MET A 310 -6.63 19.48 -1.87
C MET A 310 -6.53 18.89 -0.45
N PRO A 311 -7.21 17.78 -0.19
CA PRO A 311 -7.00 17.03 1.04
C PRO A 311 -5.53 16.71 1.22
N VAL A 312 -5.00 16.96 2.41
CA VAL A 312 -3.67 16.47 2.80
C VAL A 312 -3.86 14.99 3.09
N ILE A 313 -3.56 14.15 2.12
CA ILE A 313 -3.38 12.72 2.39
C ILE A 313 -2.01 12.64 3.08
N ALA A 314 -1.97 12.10 4.30
CA ALA A 314 -0.73 11.53 4.78
C ALA A 314 -0.33 10.53 3.70
N GLU A 315 0.67 10.86 2.89
CA GLU A 315 1.17 9.90 1.91
C GLU A 315 1.43 8.63 2.71
N ASP A 316 0.80 7.53 2.34
CA ASP A 316 1.26 6.19 2.69
C ASP A 316 2.66 6.09 2.08
N ALA A 317 3.52 6.76 2.80
CA ALA A 317 4.89 6.85 2.51
C ALA A 317 5.47 5.55 2.87
N GLU A 318 5.99 4.79 2.57
CA GLU A 318 6.70 3.56 2.82
C GLU A 318 5.95 2.36 2.24
N ILE A 319 6.33 2.06 1.02
CA ILE A 319 6.51 0.67 0.66
C ILE A 319 7.66 0.16 1.54
N ILE A 320 7.33 -0.08 2.80
CA ILE A 320 8.11 -0.94 3.65
C ILE A 320 7.99 -2.30 2.98
N ASP A 321 9.12 -2.92 2.74
CA ASP A 321 9.17 -4.31 2.30
C ASP A 321 8.58 -5.19 3.43
N VAL A 322 7.25 -5.24 3.50
CA VAL A 322 6.50 -6.03 4.49
C VAL A 322 6.86 -7.52 4.39
N ALA A 323 7.50 -7.92 3.28
CA ALA A 323 8.02 -9.26 3.07
C ALA A 323 9.15 -9.65 4.04
N LEU A 324 9.81 -8.67 4.66
CA LEU A 324 10.82 -8.95 5.71
C LEU A 324 10.21 -9.16 7.08
N TYR A 325 8.98 -8.72 7.29
CA TYR A 325 8.26 -8.90 8.55
C TYR A 325 7.32 -10.09 8.41
N GLN A 326 7.84 -11.30 8.60
CA GLN A 326 7.00 -12.45 8.91
C GLN A 326 6.14 -12.06 10.12
N ASP A 327 4.82 -12.28 9.99
CA ASP A 327 3.92 -12.25 11.14
C ASP A 327 4.61 -12.94 12.32
N ALA A 328 5.19 -12.16 13.22
CA ALA A 328 5.55 -12.70 14.52
C ALA A 328 4.21 -13.19 15.09
N ASP A 329 4.08 -14.50 15.13
CA ASP A 329 2.89 -15.19 15.60
C ASP A 329 2.58 -14.66 17.00
N VAL A 330 1.77 -13.62 17.07
CA VAL A 330 1.28 -13.09 18.32
C VAL A 330 0.26 -14.11 18.80
N ASP A 331 0.76 -15.18 19.42
CA ASP A 331 0.10 -16.16 20.28
C ASP A 331 -1.37 -16.48 19.93
N GLY A 332 -1.77 -16.64 18.68
CA GLY A 332 -3.10 -17.13 18.28
C GLY A 332 -4.30 -16.45 18.94
N LYS A 333 -4.10 -15.30 19.60
CA LYS A 333 -5.13 -14.52 20.28
C LYS A 333 -5.89 -13.68 19.25
N ARG A 334 -7.20 -13.56 19.41
CA ARG A 334 -8.07 -12.79 18.54
C ARG A 334 -7.76 -11.29 18.52
N SER A 335 -7.13 -10.77 19.57
CA SER A 335 -6.67 -9.37 19.67
C SER A 335 -5.30 -9.31 20.32
N PRO A 336 -4.35 -8.50 19.82
CA PRO A 336 -3.05 -8.27 20.46
C PRO A 336 -3.16 -7.39 21.71
N LEU A 337 -4.29 -6.70 21.95
CA LEU A 337 -4.47 -5.87 23.14
C LEU A 337 -4.39 -6.72 24.41
N ARG A 338 -3.55 -6.27 25.32
CA ARG A 338 -3.25 -6.90 26.59
C ARG A 338 -3.92 -6.16 27.73
N GLY A 339 -4.01 -6.80 28.88
CA GLY A 339 -4.41 -6.16 30.13
C GLY A 339 -3.32 -6.33 31.18
N THR A 340 -3.25 -5.38 32.11
CA THR A 340 -2.37 -5.40 33.28
C THR A 340 -3.21 -5.24 34.57
N GLY A 341 -2.70 -5.78 35.66
CA GLY A 341 -3.31 -5.56 36.99
C GLY A 341 -2.73 -4.34 37.70
N ASN A 342 -1.54 -3.91 37.29
CA ASN A 342 -0.80 -2.78 37.82
C ASN A 342 -0.57 -1.73 36.72
N ALA A 343 0.03 -0.61 37.07
CA ALA A 343 0.54 0.35 36.09
C ALA A 343 1.59 -0.34 35.18
N LEU A 344 1.67 0.10 33.92
CA LEU A 344 2.68 -0.46 32.99
C LEU A 344 4.10 -0.25 33.53
N ALA A 345 4.34 0.87 34.23
CA ALA A 345 5.62 1.17 34.87
C ALA A 345 6.02 0.20 35.99
N GLU A 346 5.07 -0.57 36.55
CA GLU A 346 5.35 -1.63 37.52
C GLU A 346 5.52 -3.02 36.86
N ASP A 347 4.93 -3.23 35.67
CA ASP A 347 4.93 -4.51 34.97
C ASP A 347 6.10 -4.63 33.98
N TYR A 348 6.69 -3.52 33.53
CA TYR A 348 7.81 -3.46 32.58
C TYR A 348 9.04 -2.78 33.21
N ASP A 349 10.23 -3.24 32.84
CA ASP A 349 11.48 -2.73 33.41
C ASP A 349 12.06 -1.52 32.67
N CYS A 350 11.59 -1.25 31.44
CA CYS A 350 12.05 -0.12 30.62
C CYS A 350 11.01 0.37 29.63
N ALA A 351 10.87 1.66 29.46
CA ALA A 351 10.17 2.30 28.35
C ALA A 351 11.15 2.67 27.23
N LEU A 352 10.94 2.14 26.03
CA LEU A 352 11.62 2.51 24.78
C LEU A 352 10.78 3.55 24.08
N LEU A 353 11.15 4.83 24.27
CA LEU A 353 10.33 6.00 23.98
C LEU A 353 10.71 6.59 22.62
N ASP A 354 9.75 6.71 21.70
CA ASP A 354 9.89 7.60 20.56
C ASP A 354 9.96 9.07 20.99
N LEU A 355 10.37 9.96 20.10
CA LEU A 355 10.58 11.38 20.38
C LEU A 355 9.55 12.28 19.68
N ASP A 356 9.54 12.30 18.34
CA ASP A 356 8.71 13.22 17.55
C ASP A 356 7.26 12.71 17.49
N GLY A 357 6.32 13.41 18.12
CA GLY A 357 4.93 12.98 18.30
C GLY A 357 4.65 12.28 19.63
N THR A 358 5.69 11.88 20.37
CA THR A 358 5.60 11.16 21.64
C THR A 358 6.15 11.97 22.81
N ALA A 359 7.38 12.48 22.71
CA ALA A 359 8.00 13.35 23.73
C ALA A 359 7.79 14.84 23.45
N TRP A 360 7.82 15.22 22.16
CA TRP A 360 7.61 16.58 21.69
C TRP A 360 6.93 16.63 20.32
N ALA A 361 6.35 17.79 19.98
CA ALA A 361 5.86 18.11 18.64
C ALA A 361 6.63 19.35 18.13
N GLY A 362 7.57 19.13 17.19
CA GLY A 362 8.47 20.19 16.74
C GLY A 362 9.38 20.70 17.87
N ASP A 363 9.20 21.95 18.30
CA ASP A 363 9.96 22.56 19.40
C ASP A 363 9.17 22.65 20.71
N GLU A 364 7.91 22.17 20.75
CA GLU A 364 7.08 22.18 21.92
C GLU A 364 7.02 20.80 22.57
N ARG A 365 7.06 20.75 23.91
CA ARG A 365 6.88 19.50 24.64
C ARG A 365 5.42 19.06 24.59
N ILE A 366 5.19 17.76 24.49
CA ILE A 366 3.88 17.18 24.66
C ILE A 366 3.50 17.23 26.14
N GLU A 367 2.27 17.66 26.40
CA GLU A 367 1.76 17.77 27.76
C GLU A 367 1.81 16.41 28.48
N HIS A 368 2.16 16.41 29.76
CA HIS A 368 2.32 15.24 30.62
C HIS A 368 3.49 14.30 30.26
N ALA A 369 4.12 14.37 29.07
CA ALA A 369 5.11 13.39 28.64
C ALA A 369 6.30 13.29 29.60
N ALA A 370 7.00 14.41 29.88
CA ALA A 370 8.16 14.41 30.76
C ALA A 370 7.79 14.00 32.20
N ALA A 371 6.69 14.52 32.73
CA ALA A 371 6.25 14.18 34.10
C ALA A 371 5.95 12.70 34.25
N SER A 372 5.24 12.10 33.28
CA SER A 372 4.93 10.66 33.32
C SER A 372 6.15 9.77 33.23
N VAL A 373 7.16 10.16 32.42
CA VAL A 373 8.43 9.41 32.30
C VAL A 373 9.23 9.48 33.62
N VAL A 374 9.29 10.65 34.26
CA VAL A 374 9.96 10.81 35.55
C VAL A 374 9.26 9.99 36.64
N GLU A 375 7.92 10.05 36.71
CA GLU A 375 7.15 9.25 37.68
C GLU A 375 7.27 7.74 37.42
N ALA A 376 7.29 7.31 36.14
CA ALA A 376 7.52 5.90 35.81
C ALA A 376 8.91 5.40 36.28
N ARG A 377 9.94 6.26 36.25
CA ARG A 377 11.26 5.94 36.80
C ARG A 377 11.22 5.81 38.33
N GLU A 378 10.42 6.61 39.02
CA GLU A 378 10.23 6.49 40.47
C GLU A 378 9.55 5.16 40.85
N LEU A 379 8.73 4.60 39.93
CA LEU A 379 8.13 3.28 40.07
C LEU A 379 9.09 2.12 39.67
N GLY A 380 10.26 2.45 39.12
CA GLY A 380 11.31 1.45 38.80
C GLY A 380 11.51 1.15 37.31
N MET A 381 10.73 1.78 36.43
CA MET A 381 10.85 1.61 34.99
C MET A 381 11.99 2.50 34.43
N ALA A 382 13.04 1.93 33.89
CA ALA A 382 14.08 2.67 33.16
C ALA A 382 13.51 3.35 31.90
N SER A 383 14.27 4.26 31.30
CA SER A 383 13.87 4.90 30.03
C SER A 383 15.01 4.85 29.04
N ALA A 384 14.71 4.53 27.77
CA ALA A 384 15.58 4.72 26.64
C ALA A 384 14.82 5.49 25.55
N PHE A 385 15.48 6.43 24.90
CA PHE A 385 14.90 7.28 23.84
C PHE A 385 15.37 6.77 22.49
N VAL A 386 14.43 6.36 21.64
CA VAL A 386 14.71 5.67 20.37
C VAL A 386 14.23 6.55 19.20
N THR A 387 15.16 7.04 18.37
CA THR A 387 14.82 8.00 17.31
C THR A 387 15.42 7.63 15.95
N ASN A 388 14.64 7.85 14.90
CA ASN A 388 15.12 7.77 13.51
C ASN A 388 16.01 8.95 13.08
N ASN A 389 16.18 9.94 13.94
CA ASN A 389 17.03 11.10 13.64
C ASN A 389 18.52 10.74 13.68
N ALA A 390 19.16 10.71 12.50
CA ALA A 390 20.59 10.44 12.34
C ALA A 390 21.46 11.72 12.27
N MET A 391 20.83 12.91 12.22
CA MET A 391 21.57 14.17 12.11
C MET A 391 22.23 14.58 13.43
N ARG A 392 21.52 14.34 14.56
CA ARG A 392 21.94 14.77 15.89
C ARG A 392 22.75 13.68 16.59
N THR A 393 23.74 14.11 17.34
CA THR A 393 24.46 13.21 18.25
C THR A 393 23.60 12.89 19.49
N PRO A 394 23.84 11.77 20.20
CA PRO A 394 23.14 11.48 21.47
C PRO A 394 23.19 12.64 22.48
N ALA A 395 24.32 13.34 22.57
CA ALA A 395 24.49 14.52 23.43
C ALA A 395 23.53 15.66 23.04
N GLN A 396 23.37 15.95 21.74
CA GLN A 396 22.45 16.98 21.27
C GLN A 396 20.99 16.60 21.47
N VAL A 397 20.65 15.32 21.35
CA VAL A 397 19.29 14.81 21.66
C VAL A 397 19.02 14.96 23.15
N THR A 398 19.99 14.60 24.00
CA THR A 398 19.90 14.74 25.46
C THR A 398 19.74 16.20 25.89
N GLU A 399 20.48 17.13 25.25
CA GLU A 399 20.33 18.55 25.53
C GLU A 399 18.88 19.05 25.25
N LYS A 400 18.28 18.60 24.13
CA LYS A 400 16.90 18.92 23.79
C LYS A 400 15.92 18.28 24.79
N LEU A 401 16.12 17.00 25.16
CA LEU A 401 15.29 16.31 26.17
C LEU A 401 15.31 17.05 27.51
N ASN A 402 16.51 17.48 27.97
CA ASN A 402 16.67 18.16 29.24
C ASN A 402 16.11 19.58 29.23
N SER A 403 16.05 20.24 28.06
CA SER A 403 15.35 21.51 27.91
C SER A 403 13.83 21.38 28.09
N MET A 404 13.31 20.12 28.04
CA MET A 404 11.90 19.76 28.19
C MET A 404 11.60 18.92 29.46
N ASP A 405 12.52 18.95 30.44
CA ASP A 405 12.40 18.34 31.78
C ASP A 405 12.39 16.81 31.82
N PHE A 406 13.02 16.10 30.84
CA PHE A 406 13.06 14.64 30.83
C PHE A 406 14.14 13.99 31.69
N ASP A 407 15.11 14.78 32.20
CA ASP A 407 16.25 14.27 33.00
C ASP A 407 16.95 13.07 32.34
N ALA A 408 17.40 13.29 31.08
CA ALA A 408 18.02 12.26 30.24
C ALA A 408 19.55 12.37 30.26
N THR A 409 20.24 11.26 29.96
CA THR A 409 21.67 11.19 29.75
C THR A 409 21.98 10.58 28.37
N PRO A 410 23.17 10.83 27.76
CA PRO A 410 23.46 10.33 26.41
C PRO A 410 23.42 8.78 26.28
N ASP A 411 23.66 8.06 27.35
CA ASP A 411 23.59 6.61 27.44
C ASP A 411 22.15 6.05 27.48
N MET A 412 21.15 6.93 27.54
CA MET A 412 19.74 6.58 27.38
C MET A 412 19.24 6.78 25.94
N VAL A 413 20.08 7.25 25.01
CA VAL A 413 19.64 7.62 23.66
C VAL A 413 20.17 6.63 22.63
N MET A 414 19.26 6.02 21.87
CA MET A 414 19.55 5.18 20.70
C MET A 414 19.06 5.91 19.45
N THR A 415 20.01 6.24 18.54
CA THR A 415 19.69 6.86 17.26
C THR A 415 19.79 5.86 16.12
N SER A 416 19.10 6.12 15.02
CA SER A 416 19.25 5.31 13.80
C SER A 416 20.68 5.36 13.23
N ALA A 417 21.44 6.40 13.53
CA ALA A 417 22.87 6.46 13.20
C ALA A 417 23.69 5.41 13.95
N MET A 418 23.42 5.24 15.25
CA MET A 418 24.09 4.23 16.06
C MET A 418 23.69 2.81 15.63
N ASP A 419 22.42 2.63 15.28
CA ASP A 419 21.89 1.35 14.84
C ASP A 419 22.54 0.92 13.52
N ILE A 420 22.55 1.78 12.49
CA ILE A 420 23.17 1.43 11.20
C ILE A 420 24.68 1.25 11.32
N ALA A 421 25.36 2.05 12.15
CA ALA A 421 26.79 1.89 12.39
C ALA A 421 27.11 0.53 13.07
N ALA A 422 26.23 0.04 13.94
CA ALA A 422 26.34 -1.28 14.54
C ALA A 422 26.14 -2.39 13.48
N ILE A 423 25.14 -2.30 12.64
CA ILE A 423 24.90 -3.23 11.51
C ILE A 423 26.13 -3.29 10.61
N MET A 424 26.66 -2.13 10.22
CA MET A 424 27.86 -2.06 9.38
C MET A 424 29.08 -2.69 10.04
N ALA A 425 29.25 -2.56 11.38
CA ALA A 425 30.35 -3.16 12.11
C ALA A 425 30.23 -4.69 12.25
N GLU A 426 29.03 -5.26 12.07
CA GLU A 426 28.82 -6.71 11.98
C GLU A 426 29.22 -7.27 10.59
N GLU A 427 29.16 -6.45 9.54
CA GLU A 427 29.37 -6.87 8.14
C GLU A 427 30.72 -6.42 7.55
N LEU A 428 31.36 -5.37 8.08
CA LEU A 428 32.57 -4.76 7.55
C LEU A 428 33.72 -4.82 8.55
N GLU A 429 34.95 -4.94 8.06
CA GLU A 429 36.15 -4.95 8.89
C GLU A 429 36.43 -3.56 9.52
N GLU A 430 36.94 -3.52 10.75
CA GLU A 430 37.40 -2.29 11.39
C GLU A 430 38.44 -1.57 10.52
N GLY A 431 38.37 -0.25 10.40
CA GLY A 431 39.21 0.55 9.51
C GLY A 431 38.77 0.60 8.06
N SER A 432 37.64 -0.05 7.70
CA SER A 432 37.07 0.06 6.36
C SER A 432 36.72 1.51 6.04
N LYS A 433 37.01 1.93 4.80
CA LYS A 433 36.62 3.25 4.30
C LYS A 433 35.14 3.31 3.99
N VAL A 434 34.48 4.34 4.47
CA VAL A 434 33.05 4.57 4.30
C VAL A 434 32.79 5.96 3.76
N LEU A 435 32.10 6.06 2.64
CA LEU A 435 31.60 7.32 2.10
C LEU A 435 30.30 7.68 2.82
N VAL A 436 30.28 8.86 3.47
CA VAL A 436 29.16 9.27 4.32
C VAL A 436 28.34 10.38 3.66
N ILE A 437 27.09 10.11 3.39
CA ILE A 437 26.09 11.09 2.98
C ILE A 437 25.21 11.36 4.21
N GLY A 438 25.58 12.31 5.04
CA GLY A 438 24.83 12.53 6.29
C GLY A 438 25.52 13.47 7.25
N GLY A 439 24.78 13.81 8.31
CA GLY A 439 25.17 14.80 9.31
C GLY A 439 26.12 14.29 10.38
N ALA A 440 26.36 15.16 11.37
CA ALA A 440 27.35 14.94 12.43
C ALA A 440 27.03 13.69 13.29
N GLY A 441 25.76 13.39 13.54
CA GLY A 441 25.36 12.22 14.32
C GLY A 441 25.78 10.90 13.66
N LEU A 442 25.58 10.79 12.34
CA LEU A 442 25.97 9.60 11.59
C LEU A 442 27.49 9.47 11.51
N ARG A 443 28.21 10.56 11.24
CA ARG A 443 29.67 10.58 11.19
C ARG A 443 30.28 10.13 12.53
N LEU A 444 29.78 10.68 13.65
CA LEU A 444 30.26 10.29 14.98
C LEU A 444 30.04 8.80 15.26
N ALA A 445 28.82 8.28 14.98
CA ALA A 445 28.51 6.87 15.21
C ALA A 445 29.41 5.90 14.44
N LEU A 446 29.81 6.26 13.22
CA LEU A 446 30.76 5.48 12.39
C LEU A 446 32.17 5.55 12.89
N GLU A 447 32.65 6.76 13.30
CA GLU A 447 33.97 6.94 13.89
C GLU A 447 34.13 6.15 15.20
N GLU A 448 33.08 6.12 16.06
CA GLU A 448 33.08 5.33 17.30
C GLU A 448 33.16 3.81 17.04
N ARG A 449 32.73 3.34 15.84
CA ARG A 449 32.86 1.95 15.38
C ARG A 449 34.19 1.68 14.65
N GLY A 450 35.08 2.67 14.55
CA GLY A 450 36.41 2.50 13.98
C GLY A 450 36.48 2.60 12.46
N PHE A 451 35.44 3.10 11.78
CA PHE A 451 35.42 3.31 10.33
C PHE A 451 36.24 4.55 9.93
N VAL A 452 36.84 4.52 8.74
CA VAL A 452 37.57 5.65 8.14
C VAL A 452 36.62 6.36 7.17
N LEU A 453 36.22 7.57 7.51
CA LEU A 453 35.30 8.36 6.71
C LEU A 453 36.01 8.98 5.50
N VAL A 454 35.38 8.88 4.32
CA VAL A 454 35.86 9.49 3.06
C VAL A 454 34.71 10.26 2.40
N ASP A 455 35.07 11.19 1.50
CA ASP A 455 34.14 12.10 0.86
C ASP A 455 34.02 11.88 -0.66
N SER A 456 34.81 10.97 -1.25
CA SER A 456 34.81 10.71 -2.69
C SER A 456 34.79 9.22 -3.02
N ALA A 457 34.13 8.88 -4.10
CA ALA A 457 34.17 7.54 -4.69
C ALA A 457 35.57 7.14 -5.19
N ASP A 458 36.46 8.12 -5.45
CA ASP A 458 37.85 7.88 -5.87
C ASP A 458 38.74 7.37 -4.73
N ASP A 459 38.28 7.50 -3.48
CA ASP A 459 38.93 6.90 -2.32
C ASP A 459 38.69 5.38 -2.21
N GLU A 460 37.89 4.80 -3.11
CA GLU A 460 37.54 3.39 -3.14
C GLU A 460 36.91 2.92 -1.81
N PRO A 461 35.77 3.52 -1.38
CA PRO A 461 35.12 3.11 -0.14
C PRO A 461 34.56 1.69 -0.25
N ALA A 462 34.61 0.93 0.84
CA ALA A 462 33.98 -0.37 0.95
C ALA A 462 32.43 -0.26 1.02
N ALA A 463 31.96 0.88 1.55
CA ALA A 463 30.54 1.14 1.71
C ALA A 463 30.17 2.61 1.53
N VAL A 464 28.91 2.85 1.16
CA VAL A 464 28.23 4.14 1.23
C VAL A 464 27.15 4.04 2.29
N VAL A 465 27.09 5.00 3.19
CA VAL A 465 25.99 5.10 4.15
C VAL A 465 25.29 6.44 4.05
N GLN A 466 23.97 6.40 3.98
CA GLN A 466 23.14 7.59 3.85
C GLN A 466 22.26 7.82 5.07
N GLY A 467 22.33 9.03 5.61
CA GLY A 467 21.44 9.59 6.61
C GLY A 467 21.04 10.99 6.20
N LEU A 468 19.96 11.50 6.80
CA LEU A 468 19.48 12.84 6.48
C LEU A 468 20.50 13.92 6.93
N ASP A 469 20.74 14.86 6.05
CA ASP A 469 21.39 16.13 6.35
C ASP A 469 20.82 17.22 5.44
N LYS A 470 20.56 18.39 5.98
CA LYS A 470 20.04 19.54 5.24
C LYS A 470 21.02 20.10 4.20
N GLU A 471 22.31 19.78 4.31
CA GLU A 471 23.37 20.16 3.38
C GLU A 471 23.58 19.17 2.23
N VAL A 472 22.85 18.05 2.21
CA VAL A 472 22.90 17.06 1.12
C VAL A 472 22.53 17.73 -0.20
N ASN A 473 23.35 17.49 -1.22
CA ASN A 473 23.19 18.07 -2.54
C ASN A 473 23.46 17.03 -3.63
N TRP A 474 23.16 17.41 -4.89
CA TRP A 474 23.34 16.53 -6.03
C TRP A 474 24.75 15.95 -6.18
N ALA A 475 25.79 16.74 -5.88
CA ALA A 475 27.17 16.28 -6.03
C ALA A 475 27.50 15.16 -5.03
N LEU A 476 27.09 15.30 -3.77
CA LEU A 476 27.31 14.30 -2.73
C LEU A 476 26.51 13.01 -3.00
N LEU A 477 25.25 13.13 -3.43
CA LEU A 477 24.45 11.96 -3.85
C LEU A 477 25.07 11.25 -5.05
N SER A 478 25.68 12.00 -5.98
CA SER A 478 26.37 11.43 -7.15
C SER A 478 27.65 10.68 -6.76
N GLU A 479 28.43 11.19 -5.79
CA GLU A 479 29.60 10.47 -5.25
C GLU A 479 29.16 9.12 -4.65
N GLY A 480 28.08 9.10 -3.88
CA GLY A 480 27.50 7.86 -3.38
C GLY A 480 27.12 6.89 -4.50
N ALA A 481 26.42 7.39 -5.53
CA ALA A 481 26.04 6.56 -6.67
C ALA A 481 27.26 6.00 -7.41
N PHE A 482 28.32 6.81 -7.64
CA PHE A 482 29.55 6.34 -8.27
C PHE A 482 30.26 5.25 -7.46
N ALA A 483 30.29 5.40 -6.12
CA ALA A 483 30.90 4.40 -5.26
C ALA A 483 30.12 3.07 -5.30
N ILE A 484 28.78 3.12 -5.25
CA ILE A 484 27.92 1.95 -5.31
C ILE A 484 28.04 1.23 -6.68
N GLU A 485 28.09 1.98 -7.78
CA GLU A 485 28.33 1.44 -9.12
C GLU A 485 29.70 0.75 -9.23
N ARG A 486 30.70 1.20 -8.47
CA ARG A 486 32.00 0.57 -8.38
C ARG A 486 32.07 -0.63 -7.43
N GLY A 487 30.97 -0.95 -6.76
CA GLY A 487 30.84 -2.15 -5.93
C GLY A 487 30.83 -1.91 -4.43
N ALA A 488 30.77 -0.66 -3.95
CA ALA A 488 30.58 -0.35 -2.53
C ALA A 488 29.20 -0.85 -2.06
N ALA A 489 29.14 -1.39 -0.83
CA ALA A 489 27.88 -1.76 -0.19
C ALA A 489 27.05 -0.50 0.11
N PHE A 490 25.73 -0.59 0.06
CA PHE A 490 24.85 0.56 0.29
C PHE A 490 24.07 0.38 1.60
N TYR A 491 24.14 1.39 2.48
CA TYR A 491 23.48 1.43 3.78
C TYR A 491 22.69 2.72 3.95
N ALA A 492 21.60 2.65 4.74
CA ALA A 492 20.79 3.81 5.10
C ALA A 492 20.48 3.82 6.60
N SER A 493 20.55 4.97 7.25
CA SER A 493 20.23 5.09 8.68
C SER A 493 18.75 4.90 8.98
N ASN A 494 17.87 5.22 8.04
CA ASN A 494 16.44 5.01 8.05
C ASN A 494 15.88 5.23 6.63
N LEU A 495 14.63 4.86 6.42
CA LEU A 495 13.94 5.02 5.14
C LEU A 495 12.73 5.96 5.22
N ASP A 496 12.65 6.82 6.23
CA ASP A 496 11.54 7.77 6.42
C ASP A 496 11.38 8.63 5.16
N ALA A 497 10.22 8.59 4.53
CA ALA A 497 9.98 9.28 3.27
C ALA A 497 9.90 10.79 3.47
N THR A 498 9.30 11.22 4.58
CA THR A 498 9.06 12.63 4.92
C THR A 498 9.64 13.01 6.27
N LEU A 499 9.82 14.30 6.49
CA LEU A 499 10.20 14.89 7.76
C LEU A 499 9.27 16.07 8.05
N PRO A 500 8.50 16.06 9.14
CA PRO A 500 7.68 17.20 9.53
C PRO A 500 8.56 18.42 9.87
N VAL A 501 8.22 19.55 9.29
CA VAL A 501 8.86 20.85 9.56
C VAL A 501 7.77 21.93 9.66
N GLU A 502 8.08 23.13 10.14
CA GLU A 502 7.12 24.23 10.30
C GLU A 502 6.29 24.55 9.03
N ARG A 503 6.85 24.28 7.85
CA ARG A 503 6.24 24.58 6.55
C ARG A 503 5.45 23.40 5.95
N GLY A 504 5.32 22.28 6.67
CA GLY A 504 4.69 21.06 6.20
C GLY A 504 5.68 19.88 6.10
N GLN A 505 5.37 18.90 5.27
CA GLN A 505 6.20 17.70 5.09
C GLN A 505 7.38 17.99 4.15
N ALA A 506 8.60 17.93 4.67
CA ALA A 506 9.82 18.00 3.87
C ALA A 506 10.29 16.59 3.47
N LEU A 507 11.21 16.50 2.50
CA LEU A 507 11.82 15.23 2.09
C LEU A 507 12.57 14.60 3.27
N GLY A 508 12.24 13.36 3.61
CA GLY A 508 12.98 12.53 4.56
C GLY A 508 14.19 11.84 3.91
N ASN A 509 14.94 11.10 4.72
CA ASN A 509 16.12 10.35 4.25
C ASN A 509 15.74 9.33 3.17
N GLY A 510 14.64 8.60 3.34
CA GLY A 510 14.16 7.58 2.41
C GLY A 510 13.92 8.14 1.00
N SER A 511 13.41 9.37 0.87
CA SER A 511 13.24 10.03 -0.43
C SER A 511 14.57 10.27 -1.15
N LEU A 512 15.62 10.65 -0.41
CA LEU A 512 16.96 10.83 -0.97
C LEU A 512 17.64 9.49 -1.26
N VAL A 513 17.46 8.49 -0.40
CA VAL A 513 17.91 7.10 -0.61
C VAL A 513 17.33 6.55 -1.91
N ARG A 514 16.04 6.78 -2.17
CA ARG A 514 15.38 6.35 -3.42
C ARG A 514 15.99 7.01 -4.65
N ALA A 515 16.53 8.22 -4.57
CA ALA A 515 17.22 8.85 -5.69
C ALA A 515 18.47 8.07 -6.08
N ILE A 516 19.30 7.67 -5.11
CA ILE A 516 20.48 6.81 -5.33
C ILE A 516 20.05 5.43 -5.80
N GLN A 517 19.08 4.80 -5.13
CA GLN A 517 18.55 3.49 -5.51
C GLN A 517 18.02 3.49 -6.95
N HIS A 518 17.33 4.55 -7.37
CA HIS A 518 16.84 4.66 -8.74
C HIS A 518 17.96 4.75 -9.77
N ALA A 519 19.05 5.45 -9.43
CA ALA A 519 20.23 5.60 -10.31
C ALA A 519 21.06 4.32 -10.42
N THR A 520 21.25 3.61 -9.30
CA THR A 520 22.17 2.47 -9.19
C THR A 520 21.50 1.11 -9.26
N HIS A 521 20.16 1.05 -9.14
CA HIS A 521 19.36 -0.18 -9.00
C HIS A 521 19.78 -1.06 -7.81
N LYS A 522 20.46 -0.46 -6.79
CA LYS A 522 20.88 -1.14 -5.56
C LYS A 522 20.03 -0.68 -4.39
N ARG A 523 19.53 -1.64 -3.60
CA ARG A 523 18.80 -1.36 -2.36
C ARG A 523 19.80 -1.25 -1.22
N PRO A 524 19.60 -0.33 -0.26
CA PRO A 524 20.42 -0.27 0.93
C PRO A 524 20.01 -1.36 1.93
N THR A 525 20.97 -1.77 2.78
CA THR A 525 20.66 -2.32 4.10
C THR A 525 20.26 -1.14 4.99
N ALA A 526 19.06 -1.19 5.57
CA ALA A 526 18.53 -0.11 6.37
C ALA A 526 18.66 -0.39 7.88
N GLY A 527 18.84 0.67 8.66
CA GLY A 527 18.70 0.66 10.12
C GLY A 527 17.53 1.56 10.55
N GLY A 528 17.39 1.74 11.86
CA GLY A 528 16.31 2.56 12.43
C GLY A 528 14.96 1.85 12.45
N LYS A 529 13.92 2.53 12.96
CA LYS A 529 12.54 2.04 12.95
C LYS A 529 12.01 2.06 11.50
N PRO A 530 11.25 1.05 11.05
CA PRO A 530 10.68 -0.09 11.77
C PRO A 530 11.58 -1.32 11.90
N GLU A 531 12.86 -1.24 11.53
CA GLU A 531 13.76 -2.38 11.67
C GLU A 531 13.85 -2.84 13.15
N PRO A 532 13.68 -4.14 13.44
CA PRO A 532 13.65 -4.63 14.81
C PRO A 532 14.99 -4.48 15.56
N GLY A 533 16.08 -4.28 14.83
CA GLY A 533 17.43 -4.15 15.36
C GLY A 533 17.56 -3.01 16.35
N ILE A 534 16.99 -1.87 16.06
CA ILE A 534 17.11 -0.66 16.89
C ILE A 534 16.50 -0.88 18.29
N TYR A 535 15.35 -1.59 18.38
CA TYR A 535 14.70 -1.88 19.67
C TYR A 535 15.52 -2.86 20.51
N ARG A 536 16.10 -3.88 19.90
CA ARG A 536 17.00 -4.82 20.59
C ARG A 536 18.23 -4.11 21.13
N ARG A 537 18.90 -3.29 20.29
CA ARG A 537 20.09 -2.54 20.71
C ARG A 537 19.75 -1.46 21.75
N ALA A 538 18.57 -0.82 21.65
CA ALA A 538 18.12 0.10 22.69
C ALA A 538 17.89 -0.60 24.04
N SER A 539 17.31 -1.80 24.04
CA SER A 539 17.15 -2.62 25.23
C SER A 539 18.49 -3.03 25.84
N GLU A 540 19.44 -3.45 25.01
CA GLU A 540 20.81 -3.81 25.42
C GLU A 540 21.55 -2.61 26.00
N LEU A 541 21.39 -1.41 25.42
CA LEU A 541 22.04 -0.17 25.85
C LEU A 541 21.74 0.15 27.33
N VAL A 542 20.49 -0.06 27.75
CA VAL A 542 20.02 0.23 29.11
C VAL A 542 19.90 -1.04 29.98
N GLY A 543 20.22 -2.21 29.44
CA GLY A 543 20.16 -3.50 30.14
C GLY A 543 18.76 -4.03 30.43
N ALA A 544 17.76 -3.59 29.67
CA ALA A 544 16.36 -3.99 29.82
C ALA A 544 16.14 -5.48 29.46
N GLN A 545 15.29 -6.15 30.22
CA GLN A 545 14.91 -7.57 30.01
C GLN A 545 13.45 -7.71 29.62
N ASN A 546 12.60 -6.79 30.02
CA ASN A 546 11.17 -6.74 29.74
C ASN A 546 10.74 -5.33 29.30
N PRO A 547 11.20 -4.86 28.14
CA PRO A 547 10.92 -3.51 27.65
C PRO A 547 9.50 -3.36 27.13
N LEU A 548 9.01 -2.11 27.15
CA LEU A 548 7.79 -1.64 26.51
C LEU A 548 8.14 -0.52 25.53
N ALA A 549 7.82 -0.67 24.27
CA ALA A 549 7.94 0.41 23.29
C ALA A 549 6.77 1.39 23.41
N VAL A 550 7.01 2.69 23.21
CA VAL A 550 5.97 3.73 23.22
C VAL A 550 6.20 4.65 22.04
N GLY A 551 5.16 4.86 21.23
CA GLY A 551 5.23 5.73 20.07
C GLY A 551 3.85 6.08 19.53
N ASP A 552 3.82 7.01 18.57
CA ASP A 552 2.62 7.53 17.94
C ASP A 552 2.44 7.05 16.48
N ARG A 553 3.48 6.43 15.90
CA ARG A 553 3.43 6.00 14.49
C ARG A 553 3.33 4.49 14.35
N LEU A 554 2.31 4.06 13.60
CA LEU A 554 2.03 2.64 13.38
C LEU A 554 3.09 1.96 12.52
N GLU A 555 3.54 2.62 11.46
CA GLU A 555 4.46 2.08 10.46
C GLU A 555 5.94 2.08 10.90
N THR A 556 6.30 2.82 11.93
CA THR A 556 7.66 2.85 12.47
C THR A 556 7.73 2.28 13.88
N ASP A 557 7.05 2.93 14.84
CA ASP A 557 7.16 2.59 16.25
C ASP A 557 6.51 1.25 16.57
N ILE A 558 5.23 1.14 16.20
CA ILE A 558 4.45 -0.05 16.55
C ILE A 558 4.91 -1.25 15.74
N MET A 559 5.11 -1.07 14.44
CA MET A 559 5.57 -2.15 13.56
C MET A 559 6.96 -2.64 13.96
N GLY A 560 7.90 -1.75 14.22
CA GLY A 560 9.26 -2.11 14.64
C GLY A 560 9.27 -2.83 15.98
N ALA A 561 8.45 -2.39 16.94
CA ALA A 561 8.30 -3.05 18.24
C ALA A 561 7.69 -4.46 18.08
N VAL A 562 6.63 -4.60 17.27
CA VAL A 562 6.00 -5.90 16.96
C VAL A 562 7.01 -6.83 16.29
N ALA A 563 7.77 -6.35 15.30
CA ALA A 563 8.82 -7.12 14.63
C ALA A 563 9.94 -7.55 15.60
N ALA A 564 10.27 -6.71 16.58
CA ALA A 564 11.24 -7.03 17.64
C ALA A 564 10.70 -7.98 18.70
N GLY A 565 9.39 -8.28 18.70
CA GLY A 565 8.71 -9.04 19.76
C GLY A 565 8.52 -8.25 21.05
N VAL A 566 8.64 -6.93 21.01
CA VAL A 566 8.48 -6.01 22.14
C VAL A 566 7.02 -5.53 22.20
N PRO A 567 6.33 -5.64 23.35
CA PRO A 567 5.02 -5.03 23.51
C PRO A 567 5.08 -3.53 23.26
N ALA A 568 4.03 -2.99 22.61
CA ALA A 568 3.99 -1.57 22.27
C ALA A 568 2.75 -0.89 22.84
N MET A 569 2.91 0.34 23.33
CA MET A 569 1.84 1.25 23.69
C MET A 569 1.77 2.38 22.65
N HIS A 570 0.61 2.52 22.01
CA HIS A 570 0.34 3.63 21.12
C HIS A 570 -0.25 4.81 21.89
N VAL A 571 0.23 6.03 21.60
CA VAL A 571 -0.26 7.29 22.14
C VAL A 571 -0.88 8.16 21.04
N LEU A 572 -1.96 8.90 21.37
CA LEU A 572 -2.71 9.74 20.43
C LEU A 572 -2.20 11.20 20.43
N THR A 573 -0.89 11.38 20.57
CA THR A 573 -0.27 12.71 20.69
C THR A 573 0.48 13.16 19.45
N GLY A 574 0.54 12.32 18.41
CA GLY A 574 1.35 12.55 17.22
C GLY A 574 0.61 12.31 15.90
N VAL A 575 1.18 11.49 15.02
CA VAL A 575 0.76 11.34 13.62
C VAL A 575 -0.51 10.49 13.48
N HIS A 576 -0.51 9.26 14.05
CA HIS A 576 -1.66 8.37 13.91
C HIS A 576 -2.67 8.54 15.02
N MET A 577 -3.92 8.72 14.61
CA MET A 577 -5.05 8.93 15.52
C MET A 577 -5.84 7.62 15.72
N ALA A 578 -6.89 7.68 16.52
CA ALA A 578 -7.69 6.51 16.89
C ALA A 578 -8.26 5.74 15.68
N ARG A 579 -8.67 6.46 14.64
CA ARG A 579 -9.17 5.87 13.39
C ARG A 579 -8.12 4.98 12.70
N ASP A 580 -6.88 5.46 12.64
CA ASP A 580 -5.78 4.76 11.99
C ASP A 580 -5.46 3.46 12.73
N VAL A 581 -5.41 3.53 14.06
CA VAL A 581 -5.17 2.36 14.91
C VAL A 581 -6.30 1.33 14.79
N ILE A 582 -7.57 1.75 14.76
CA ILE A 582 -8.71 0.85 14.57
C ILE A 582 -8.62 0.11 13.24
N ARG A 583 -8.08 0.75 12.21
CA ARG A 583 -7.92 0.19 10.86
C ARG A 583 -6.57 -0.51 10.64
N ALA A 584 -5.70 -0.53 11.65
CA ALA A 584 -4.33 -1.03 11.53
C ALA A 584 -4.27 -2.51 11.09
N PRO A 585 -3.39 -2.84 10.13
CA PRO A 585 -3.08 -4.22 9.76
C PRO A 585 -2.36 -4.94 10.92
N ARG A 586 -2.30 -6.27 10.89
CA ARG A 586 -1.78 -7.09 12.02
C ARG A 586 -0.42 -6.66 12.53
N GLY A 587 0.54 -6.42 11.64
CA GLY A 587 1.91 -6.04 12.01
C GLY A 587 2.03 -4.64 12.65
N GLN A 588 0.97 -3.84 12.63
CA GLN A 588 0.92 -2.47 13.14
C GLN A 588 -0.03 -2.32 14.34
N ARG A 589 -0.47 -3.42 14.96
CA ARG A 589 -1.42 -3.37 16.09
C ARG A 589 -0.68 -3.33 17.42
N PRO A 590 -0.86 -2.28 18.22
CA PRO A 590 -0.21 -2.16 19.52
C PRO A 590 -0.78 -3.11 20.57
N SER A 591 0.00 -3.38 21.61
CA SER A 591 -0.43 -4.15 22.78
C SER A 591 -1.25 -3.34 23.77
N TYR A 592 -1.07 -2.01 23.80
CA TYR A 592 -1.75 -1.07 24.67
C TYR A 592 -2.12 0.20 23.95
N LEU A 593 -3.24 0.80 24.33
CA LEU A 593 -3.75 2.06 23.80
C LEU A 593 -3.87 3.08 24.92
N ALA A 594 -3.30 4.25 24.72
CA ALA A 594 -3.37 5.36 25.66
C ALA A 594 -3.64 6.68 24.92
N ILE A 595 -4.19 7.67 25.62
CA ILE A 595 -4.35 9.03 25.09
C ILE A 595 -2.99 9.71 24.99
N ASP A 596 -2.17 9.56 26.04
CA ASP A 596 -0.83 10.14 26.17
C ASP A 596 0.04 9.29 27.11
N MET A 597 1.21 9.79 27.47
CA MET A 597 2.20 9.11 28.30
C MET A 597 1.73 8.75 29.72
N ARG A 598 0.63 9.33 30.20
CA ARG A 598 0.03 8.93 31.49
C ARG A 598 -0.41 7.47 31.48
N GLY A 599 -0.62 6.90 30.30
CA GLY A 599 -0.85 5.45 30.15
C GLY A 599 0.25 4.56 30.74
N LEU A 600 1.47 5.06 30.95
CA LEU A 600 2.53 4.31 31.66
C LEU A 600 2.20 4.10 33.16
N LEU A 601 1.45 5.02 33.73
CA LEU A 601 1.13 5.10 35.17
C LEU A 601 -0.22 4.46 35.51
N GLU A 602 -0.88 3.85 34.53
CA GLU A 602 -2.22 3.29 34.67
C GLU A 602 -2.22 1.77 34.45
N ALA A 603 -3.15 1.09 35.09
CA ALA A 603 -3.49 -0.29 34.75
C ALA A 603 -4.38 -0.33 33.50
N HIS A 604 -4.09 -1.20 32.57
CA HIS A 604 -4.84 -1.33 31.34
C HIS A 604 -5.81 -2.52 31.41
N PRO A 605 -7.13 -2.30 31.24
CA PRO A 605 -8.09 -3.40 31.21
C PRO A 605 -7.92 -4.21 29.92
N ALA A 606 -7.99 -5.56 30.03
CA ALA A 606 -7.99 -6.42 28.86
C ALA A 606 -9.36 -6.41 28.15
N PRO A 607 -9.42 -6.30 26.81
CA PRO A 607 -10.65 -6.48 26.08
C PRO A 607 -11.21 -7.90 26.26
N LYS A 608 -12.53 -8.01 26.40
CA LYS A 608 -13.26 -9.26 26.60
C LYS A 608 -14.17 -9.55 25.42
N HIS A 609 -13.94 -10.68 24.77
CA HIS A 609 -14.82 -11.17 23.72
C HIS A 609 -16.00 -11.96 24.30
N HIS A 610 -17.22 -11.67 23.86
CA HIS A 610 -18.44 -12.32 24.27
C HIS A 610 -18.92 -13.35 23.22
N ARG A 611 -19.78 -14.29 23.63
CA ARG A 611 -20.26 -15.37 22.75
C ARG A 611 -21.12 -14.90 21.58
N ASP A 612 -21.68 -13.72 21.68
CA ASP A 612 -22.51 -13.07 20.65
C ASP A 612 -21.69 -12.26 19.63
N GLY A 613 -20.35 -12.30 19.75
CA GLY A 613 -19.43 -11.58 18.87
C GLY A 613 -19.25 -10.11 19.24
N THR A 614 -19.65 -9.72 20.45
CA THR A 614 -19.40 -8.37 20.98
C THR A 614 -18.12 -8.31 21.81
N TRP A 615 -17.61 -7.10 22.01
CA TRP A 615 -16.43 -6.81 22.80
C TRP A 615 -16.72 -5.76 23.87
N THR A 616 -16.10 -5.90 25.02
CA THR A 616 -16.08 -4.90 26.09
C THR A 616 -14.66 -4.76 26.65
N CYS A 617 -14.34 -3.60 27.23
CA CYS A 617 -13.07 -3.34 27.90
C CYS A 617 -13.30 -2.41 29.08
N GLY A 618 -12.88 -2.78 30.30
CA GLY A 618 -13.10 -1.95 31.50
C GLY A 618 -14.55 -1.52 31.66
N VAL A 619 -14.79 -0.23 31.59
CA VAL A 619 -16.13 0.42 31.68
C VAL A 619 -16.69 0.83 30.33
N SER A 620 -16.24 0.21 29.25
CA SER A 620 -16.65 0.54 27.89
C SER A 620 -18.12 0.31 27.62
N GLN A 621 -18.62 1.00 26.59
CA GLN A 621 -19.79 0.58 25.83
C GLN A 621 -19.53 -0.73 25.10
N VAL A 622 -20.58 -1.43 24.68
CA VAL A 622 -20.46 -2.70 23.97
C VAL A 622 -20.11 -2.45 22.50
N ALA A 623 -18.93 -2.89 22.10
CA ALA A 623 -18.40 -2.69 20.74
C ALA A 623 -18.67 -3.92 19.86
N LYS A 624 -18.94 -3.68 18.58
CA LYS A 624 -19.13 -4.71 17.56
C LYS A 624 -18.85 -4.18 16.16
N ALA A 625 -18.39 -5.05 15.27
CA ALA A 625 -18.43 -4.82 13.84
C ALA A 625 -19.60 -5.61 13.22
N THR A 626 -20.42 -4.97 12.41
CA THR A 626 -21.50 -5.62 11.66
C THR A 626 -20.93 -6.50 10.55
N ARG A 627 -21.75 -7.34 9.93
CA ARG A 627 -21.32 -8.15 8.78
C ARG A 627 -20.91 -7.32 7.56
N SER A 628 -21.42 -6.10 7.44
CA SER A 628 -21.07 -5.13 6.39
C SER A 628 -19.84 -4.30 6.74
N GLY A 629 -19.22 -4.53 7.91
CA GLY A 629 -18.03 -3.80 8.34
C GLY A 629 -18.33 -2.44 9.00
N VAL A 630 -19.57 -2.13 9.36
CA VAL A 630 -19.90 -0.93 10.14
C VAL A 630 -19.65 -1.20 11.61
N LEU A 631 -18.93 -0.29 12.28
CA LEU A 631 -18.67 -0.36 13.72
C LEU A 631 -19.84 0.17 14.53
N THR A 632 -20.12 -0.44 15.68
CA THR A 632 -21.20 -0.01 16.59
C THR A 632 -20.72 0.06 18.03
N LEU A 633 -21.30 1.00 18.80
CA LEU A 633 -21.20 1.07 20.25
C LEU A 633 -22.63 1.09 20.83
N ASP A 634 -22.95 0.14 21.74
CA ASP A 634 -24.31 -0.09 22.27
C ASP A 634 -25.38 -0.14 21.17
N ASP A 635 -25.09 -0.87 20.08
CA ASP A 635 -25.90 -1.00 18.87
C ASP A 635 -26.12 0.31 18.06
N VAL A 636 -25.47 1.40 18.41
CA VAL A 636 -25.44 2.66 17.62
C VAL A 636 -24.36 2.54 16.55
N GLU A 637 -24.73 2.65 15.27
CA GLU A 637 -23.80 2.64 14.15
C GLU A 637 -22.95 3.92 14.11
N LEU A 638 -21.64 3.75 13.95
CA LEU A 638 -20.69 4.87 13.87
C LEU A 638 -20.46 5.23 12.39
N THR A 639 -21.26 6.19 11.92
CA THR A 639 -21.21 6.68 10.52
C THR A 639 -20.74 8.13 10.40
N GLU A 640 -20.73 8.87 11.51
CA GLU A 640 -20.34 10.26 11.61
C GLU A 640 -19.21 10.41 12.64
N PRO A 641 -18.40 11.49 12.60
CA PRO A 641 -17.37 11.76 13.60
C PRO A 641 -17.92 11.67 15.03
N VAL A 642 -17.22 10.95 15.89
CA VAL A 642 -17.72 10.61 17.22
C VAL A 642 -16.63 10.77 18.28
N THR A 643 -17.04 11.17 19.50
CA THR A 643 -16.20 11.16 20.69
C THR A 643 -16.52 9.93 21.53
N ILE A 644 -15.50 9.14 21.91
CA ILE A 644 -15.66 7.91 22.71
C ILE A 644 -14.70 7.88 23.88
N SER A 645 -15.01 7.11 24.92
CA SER A 645 -14.09 6.90 26.04
C SER A 645 -12.92 6.00 25.65
N ILE A 646 -11.80 6.10 26.39
CA ILE A 646 -10.61 5.27 26.15
C ILE A 646 -10.91 3.77 26.25
N ASP A 647 -11.79 3.34 27.14
CA ASP A 647 -12.17 1.94 27.24
C ASP A 647 -13.07 1.50 26.07
N SER A 648 -13.98 2.39 25.62
CA SER A 648 -14.76 2.14 24.40
C SER A 648 -13.87 2.08 23.16
N TYR A 649 -12.82 2.90 23.08
CA TYR A 649 -11.81 2.84 22.02
C TYR A 649 -11.07 1.49 22.01
N ARG A 650 -10.63 0.99 23.19
CA ARG A 650 -9.99 -0.33 23.31
C ARG A 650 -10.91 -1.47 22.88
N ALA A 651 -12.18 -1.43 23.30
CA ALA A 651 -13.18 -2.42 22.89
C ALA A 651 -13.45 -2.37 21.39
N LEU A 652 -13.56 -1.16 20.82
CA LEU A 652 -13.84 -0.93 19.42
C LEU A 652 -12.68 -1.39 18.53
N ALA A 653 -11.43 -1.12 18.92
CA ALA A 653 -10.23 -1.60 18.24
C ALA A 653 -10.19 -3.14 18.19
N ALA A 654 -10.51 -3.81 19.31
CA ALA A 654 -10.56 -5.28 19.36
C ALA A 654 -11.64 -5.85 18.42
N ALA A 655 -12.84 -5.24 18.37
CA ALA A 655 -13.92 -5.63 17.47
C ALA A 655 -13.56 -5.42 15.99
N ALA A 656 -12.92 -4.29 15.69
CA ALA A 656 -12.48 -3.91 14.37
C ALA A 656 -11.40 -4.88 13.81
N TRP A 657 -10.42 -5.23 14.65
CA TRP A 657 -9.34 -6.14 14.25
C TRP A 657 -9.84 -7.57 14.08
N GLU A 658 -10.78 -8.04 14.92
CA GLU A 658 -11.41 -9.36 14.69
C GLU A 658 -12.16 -9.38 13.35
N TYR A 659 -12.89 -8.32 13.04
CA TYR A 659 -13.58 -8.19 11.75
C TYR A 659 -12.58 -8.18 10.59
N ALA A 660 -11.54 -7.35 10.66
CA ALA A 660 -10.53 -7.25 9.62
C ALA A 660 -9.83 -8.58 9.35
N ASP A 661 -9.51 -9.34 10.42
CA ASP A 661 -8.92 -10.67 10.32
C ASP A 661 -9.85 -11.70 9.68
N GLY A 662 -11.14 -11.56 9.89
CA GLY A 662 -12.15 -12.43 9.28
C GLY A 662 -12.53 -12.06 7.85
N ALA A 663 -12.65 -10.76 7.58
CA ALA A 663 -13.10 -10.22 6.30
C ALA A 663 -11.96 -9.98 5.29
N GLY A 664 -10.72 -9.83 5.77
CA GLY A 664 -9.56 -9.47 4.94
C GLY A 664 -9.56 -8.00 4.50
N ALA A 665 -10.38 -7.14 5.14
CA ALA A 665 -10.46 -5.71 4.87
C ALA A 665 -10.78 -4.97 6.16
N ALA A 666 -10.25 -3.76 6.33
CA ALA A 666 -10.56 -2.91 7.46
C ALA A 666 -12.04 -2.50 7.47
N PRO A 667 -12.67 -2.36 8.65
CA PRO A 667 -14.05 -1.88 8.75
C PRO A 667 -14.17 -0.41 8.35
N SER A 668 -15.40 0.02 8.03
CA SER A 668 -15.73 1.44 7.91
C SER A 668 -15.61 2.08 9.29
N CYS A 669 -14.85 3.17 9.38
CA CYS A 669 -14.57 3.87 10.63
C CYS A 669 -14.59 5.38 10.37
N PRO A 670 -15.46 6.14 11.05
CA PRO A 670 -15.44 7.60 10.98
C PRO A 670 -14.25 8.16 11.77
N GLU A 671 -14.10 9.48 11.77
CA GLU A 671 -13.16 10.15 12.67
C GLU A 671 -13.57 9.92 14.14
N ILE A 672 -12.59 9.57 14.97
CA ILE A 672 -12.80 9.24 16.37
C ILE A 672 -11.93 10.12 17.27
N THR A 673 -12.58 10.86 18.17
CA THR A 673 -11.91 11.56 19.26
C THR A 673 -12.01 10.71 20.53
N VAL A 674 -10.89 10.50 21.21
CA VAL A 674 -10.83 9.69 22.45
C VAL A 674 -10.67 10.60 23.67
N VAL A 675 -11.49 10.35 24.67
CA VAL A 675 -11.48 11.08 25.96
C VAL A 675 -11.31 10.11 27.14
N GLY A 676 -11.07 10.64 28.34
CA GLY A 676 -11.02 9.82 29.55
C GLY A 676 -12.35 9.12 29.86
N ASN A 677 -12.29 8.03 30.64
CA ASN A 677 -13.50 7.25 30.98
C ASN A 677 -14.55 8.05 31.76
N ASP A 678 -14.14 9.09 32.50
CA ASP A 678 -15.03 9.94 33.32
C ASP A 678 -15.65 11.10 32.53
N ASP A 679 -15.27 11.26 31.25
CA ASP A 679 -15.82 12.32 30.40
C ASP A 679 -17.17 11.90 29.82
N PRO A 680 -18.28 12.58 30.10
CA PRO A 680 -19.59 12.24 29.58
C PRO A 680 -19.69 12.38 28.05
N ALA A 681 -18.81 13.13 27.40
CA ALA A 681 -18.75 13.21 25.94
C ALA A 681 -18.36 11.87 25.27
N GLY A 682 -17.69 10.96 26.02
CA GLY A 682 -17.31 9.64 25.55
C GLY A 682 -18.44 8.60 25.53
N ILE A 683 -19.68 8.98 25.80
CA ILE A 683 -20.84 8.07 25.80
C ILE A 683 -21.64 8.30 24.51
N VAL A 684 -21.57 7.34 23.61
CA VAL A 684 -22.36 7.35 22.36
C VAL A 684 -23.80 6.95 22.65
N THR A 685 -24.74 7.79 22.26
CA THR A 685 -26.18 7.52 22.40
C THR A 685 -26.87 7.58 21.06
N ALA A 686 -27.89 6.73 20.85
CA ALA A 686 -28.73 6.85 19.67
C ALA A 686 -29.37 8.26 19.63
N PRO A 687 -29.47 8.89 18.45
CA PRO A 687 -30.19 10.16 18.35
C PRO A 687 -31.61 9.98 18.85
N GLU A 688 -32.08 10.87 19.72
CA GLU A 688 -33.46 10.85 20.15
C GLU A 688 -34.38 10.87 18.91
N PRO A 689 -35.40 10.01 18.85
CA PRO A 689 -36.35 10.08 17.76
C PRO A 689 -36.95 11.48 17.75
N THR A 690 -36.71 12.23 16.70
CA THR A 690 -37.37 13.51 16.46
C THR A 690 -38.87 13.23 16.41
N VAL A 691 -39.54 13.45 17.52
CA VAL A 691 -41.00 13.51 17.53
C VAL A 691 -41.37 14.74 16.71
N ALA A 692 -41.80 14.50 15.48
CA ALA A 692 -42.45 15.55 14.71
C ALA A 692 -43.56 16.16 15.60
N PRO A 693 -43.70 17.49 15.70
CA PRO A 693 -44.80 18.07 16.44
C PRO A 693 -46.09 17.52 15.89
N ALA A 694 -46.90 16.95 16.77
CA ALA A 694 -48.24 16.50 16.41
C ALA A 694 -48.99 17.79 16.01
N ASP A 695 -49.23 17.94 14.71
CA ASP A 695 -50.25 18.88 14.25
C ASP A 695 -51.63 18.31 14.70
N ASP A 696 -52.15 18.91 15.76
CA ASP A 696 -53.55 18.83 16.09
C ASP A 696 -54.33 19.56 14.98
N ASP A 697 -55.17 18.85 14.30
CA ASP A 697 -56.38 19.16 13.59
C ASP A 697 -56.42 18.53 12.17
N ASP A 698 -57.12 17.48 11.99
CA ASP A 698 -58.37 17.37 11.26
C ASP A 698 -58.73 15.89 10.95
N PHE A 699 -59.77 15.47 11.63
CA PHE A 699 -60.65 14.35 11.28
C PHE A 699 -61.27 14.58 9.92
N PHE A 700 -60.94 13.78 8.88
CA PHE A 700 -61.87 13.38 7.85
C PHE A 700 -61.44 12.07 7.15
N ASP A 701 -62.30 11.13 7.32
CA ASP A 701 -62.54 9.89 6.62
C ASP A 701 -62.41 10.02 5.09
N VAL A 702 -61.65 9.15 4.40
CA VAL A 702 -62.01 8.55 3.11
C VAL A 702 -61.23 7.25 2.90
N ALA A 703 -61.98 6.17 2.89
CA ALA A 703 -61.55 4.88 2.34
C ALA A 703 -61.42 4.96 0.81
N ALA A 704 -60.57 4.08 0.30
CA ALA A 704 -60.42 3.63 -1.08
C ALA A 704 -59.35 4.37 -1.93
N ASN A 705 -58.15 3.78 -2.03
CA ASN A 705 -57.68 3.20 -3.29
C ASN A 705 -56.36 2.44 -3.05
N ALA A 706 -56.49 1.12 -2.95
CA ALA A 706 -55.40 0.21 -3.24
C ALA A 706 -55.30 0.14 -4.76
N ASP A 707 -54.19 0.64 -5.30
CA ASP A 707 -53.56 0.18 -6.55
C ASP A 707 -52.58 1.25 -7.02
N SER A 708 -51.31 1.04 -6.65
CA SER A 708 -50.13 1.33 -7.48
C SER A 708 -48.88 1.32 -6.59
N LEU A 709 -48.28 0.16 -6.44
CA LEU A 709 -46.88 0.03 -6.06
C LEU A 709 -46.05 0.51 -7.28
N PRO A 710 -45.11 1.44 -7.12
CA PRO A 710 -44.15 1.69 -8.17
C PRO A 710 -43.18 0.51 -8.23
N GLU A 711 -42.92 0.04 -9.44
CA GLU A 711 -41.95 -0.98 -9.77
C GLU A 711 -40.53 -0.56 -9.28
N PRO A 712 -39.68 -1.53 -8.88
CA PRO A 712 -38.30 -1.25 -8.50
C PRO A 712 -37.47 -1.02 -9.77
N GLY A 713 -37.17 0.23 -10.08
CA GLY A 713 -36.39 0.61 -11.25
C GLY A 713 -35.93 2.05 -11.23
N ALA A 714 -35.55 2.56 -10.06
CA ALA A 714 -34.75 3.79 -10.02
C ALA A 714 -33.29 3.39 -10.24
N GLN A 715 -32.83 3.52 -11.49
CA GLN A 715 -31.41 3.48 -11.83
C GLN A 715 -30.72 4.58 -11.06
N THR A 716 -29.70 4.21 -10.29
CA THR A 716 -28.69 5.17 -9.80
C THR A 716 -28.12 5.88 -11.02
N PRO A 717 -28.01 7.20 -11.02
CA PRO A 717 -27.48 7.93 -12.16
C PRO A 717 -26.03 7.46 -12.43
N ALA A 718 -25.72 7.21 -13.69
CA ALA A 718 -24.37 6.94 -14.14
C ALA A 718 -23.47 8.13 -13.74
N PHE A 719 -22.28 7.81 -13.24
CA PHE A 719 -21.30 8.81 -12.79
C PHE A 719 -20.68 9.60 -13.97
N LEU A 720 -20.88 9.16 -15.18
CA LEU A 720 -20.44 9.84 -16.41
C LEU A 720 -21.66 10.44 -17.14
N PRO A 721 -21.64 11.74 -17.45
CA PRO A 721 -22.68 12.35 -18.27
C PRO A 721 -22.65 11.78 -19.69
N GLY A 722 -23.84 11.59 -20.30
CA GLY A 722 -23.98 11.17 -21.69
C GLY A 722 -23.61 12.28 -22.68
N GLU A 723 -23.34 11.92 -23.96
CA GLU A 723 -22.97 12.90 -25.00
C GLU A 723 -24.03 14.03 -25.18
N GLU A 724 -25.32 13.71 -25.05
CA GLU A 724 -26.40 14.71 -25.16
C GLU A 724 -26.39 15.69 -23.96
N GLU A 725 -26.06 15.24 -22.74
CA GLU A 725 -25.95 16.11 -21.55
C GLU A 725 -24.70 16.98 -21.59
N LEU A 726 -23.62 16.52 -22.21
CA LEU A 726 -22.39 17.28 -22.43
C LEU A 726 -22.57 18.40 -23.47
N GLU A 727 -23.34 18.17 -24.53
CA GLU A 727 -23.67 19.23 -25.52
C GLU A 727 -24.57 20.30 -24.89
N GLU A 728 -25.57 19.97 -24.06
CA GLU A 728 -26.40 20.94 -23.34
C GLU A 728 -25.58 21.78 -22.34
N LEU A 729 -24.62 21.18 -21.64
CA LEU A 729 -23.73 21.88 -20.70
C LEU A 729 -22.77 22.84 -21.41
N LEU A 730 -22.27 22.46 -22.59
CA LEU A 730 -21.39 23.31 -23.40
C LEU A 730 -22.14 24.52 -24.01
N GLU A 731 -23.41 24.34 -24.43
CA GLU A 731 -24.23 25.46 -24.86
C GLU A 731 -24.54 26.44 -23.72
N ALA A 732 -24.72 25.91 -22.48
CA ALA A 732 -25.00 26.75 -21.32
C ALA A 732 -23.77 27.55 -20.84
N THR A 733 -22.55 27.08 -21.11
CA THR A 733 -21.31 27.82 -20.76
C THR A 733 -20.90 28.84 -21.83
N ALA A 734 -21.22 28.61 -23.07
CA ALA A 734 -20.95 29.57 -24.16
C ALA A 734 -21.75 30.89 -24.04
N ASP A 735 -22.93 30.86 -23.41
CA ASP A 735 -23.74 32.06 -23.16
C ASP A 735 -23.23 32.94 -21.99
N LEU A 736 -22.26 32.45 -21.17
CA LEU A 736 -21.69 33.19 -20.06
C LEU A 736 -20.45 34.04 -20.44
N ASP A 737 -19.77 33.71 -21.53
CA ASP A 737 -18.58 34.44 -22.00
C ASP A 737 -18.92 35.67 -22.90
N ASP A 738 -20.18 35.86 -23.33
CA ASP A 738 -20.60 37.04 -24.07
C ASP A 738 -21.15 38.20 -23.21
N GLU A 739 -21.20 38.04 -21.86
CA GLU A 739 -21.61 39.10 -20.91
C GLU A 739 -20.50 39.60 -19.95
N ALA A 740 -19.21 39.20 -20.13
CA ALA A 740 -18.11 39.72 -19.32
C ALA A 740 -17.23 40.74 -20.11
#